data_8a31e45da76ef4a527ec2476f17a386e
#
_entry.id   8a31e45da76ef4a527ec2476f17a386e
#
_cell.length_a   1.000
_cell.length_b   1.000
_cell.length_c   1.000
_cell.angle_alpha   90.00
_cell.angle_beta   90.00
_cell.angle_gamma   90.00
#
_symmetry.space_group_name_H-M   'P 1'
#
loop_
_entity.id
_entity.type
_entity.pdbx_description
1 polymer ?
#
loop_
_entity_poly.entity_id
_entity_poly.type
_entity_poly.pdbx_seq_one_letter_code
_entity_poly.pdbx_strand_id
1 'polypeptide(L)'
;MEEEFKQVRSNIIKIAMYGPESTGKTTLSTQLAAHYNDGWIPEFARDFLQEKWEKKQEVCVEEDLLAIAIGQTKIENEAVSKANKLLFCDTNLLVTKVFSDIFYDRCEATLEKAAKEHEYDLVFLTYIDVPWEADDLRDSPNDREKTFETFEQAIIKNGNPYVKIEGNKEERYKKAVQIIDELVLAKALGFSSKDFVLIYNKGISITTIQKQLAFFKEGFAKVNLVRSATKNDGINVYNATEIQEFITIFDQNKEKHTIEKFVPASGAATRMFQFLLEFIKDFDVEKDSLNAYINRTKCANLSVFLVGLKSFPFYQELKQKTIEIYPDYYSKEKEVRSYFLIKTLLSKAYFDFANKPKGILPFHQKEDTILSPIEEHIKEAVFYEIPNQKTKIHFTVSPEHQSAFENITSKHENIAVSFSFQQEKTDTLAVSNQNKPLRSSDGALVFRPGGHGALIENLNALASDIVFIKNIDNVSQNHIADIVKYKKFIGGILFHLQQLIFGSLNDLQRKDITDEKIRVIKEFAQMELHLVLPNDFGRYEKASQIEYLFEELNRPIRVCGMVRNEGEPGGGPFWVKNEEGKVSLQIVETSQIDLANEQQAQIVNNATHFNPVDLVCGLKNYKGEKFDLMQFVDQNTGFIVSKNTEGQPYKAYELPGLWNGAMANWITVFVEVPLVTFNPVKTINDLLKPAHQPENNG
;
A
#
# COMPACT_ATOMS: atom_id res chain seq x y z
N MET A 1 6.14 19.84 49.21
CA MET A 1 6.39 20.28 47.81
C MET A 1 6.32 19.12 46.81
N GLU A 2 7.19 18.11 46.77
CA GLU A 2 7.11 17.04 45.77
C GLU A 2 5.77 16.27 45.79
N GLU A 3 5.16 16.05 46.94
CA GLU A 3 3.84 15.38 47.05
C GLU A 3 2.67 16.21 46.42
N GLU A 4 2.78 17.53 46.40
CA GLU A 4 1.74 18.42 45.85
C GLU A 4 1.69 18.44 44.33
N PHE A 5 2.79 18.01 43.67
CA PHE A 5 2.88 17.84 42.23
C PHE A 5 2.47 16.44 41.75
N LYS A 6 2.17 15.52 42.67
CA LYS A 6 1.92 14.14 42.30
C LYS A 6 0.53 13.95 41.68
N GLN A 7 0.51 13.48 40.45
CA GLN A 7 -0.72 13.17 39.75
C GLN A 7 -1.34 11.86 40.27
N VAL A 8 -2.65 11.85 40.51
CA VAL A 8 -3.38 10.64 40.89
C VAL A 8 -3.52 9.70 39.70
N ARG A 9 -3.10 8.45 39.90
CA ARG A 9 -3.29 7.38 38.90
C ARG A 9 -4.73 6.92 38.88
N SER A 10 -5.31 6.77 37.71
CA SER A 10 -6.69 6.32 37.50
C SER A 10 -6.85 5.62 36.15
N ASN A 11 -8.01 5.00 35.94
CA ASN A 11 -8.40 4.45 34.64
C ASN A 11 -9.15 5.48 33.76
N ILE A 12 -9.24 6.73 34.21
CA ILE A 12 -9.84 7.82 33.44
C ILE A 12 -8.89 8.19 32.30
N ILE A 13 -9.43 8.26 31.10
CA ILE A 13 -8.69 8.69 29.90
C ILE A 13 -8.57 10.22 29.96
N LYS A 14 -7.35 10.70 30.18
CA LYS A 14 -7.05 12.12 30.29
C LYS A 14 -6.59 12.71 28.97
N ILE A 15 -7.28 13.76 28.53
CA ILE A 15 -7.01 14.46 27.27
C ILE A 15 -6.67 15.91 27.59
N ALA A 16 -5.44 16.34 27.29
CA ALA A 16 -5.00 17.69 27.55
C ALA A 16 -4.92 18.53 26.27
N MET A 17 -5.31 19.81 26.37
CA MET A 17 -5.02 20.80 25.34
C MET A 17 -3.63 21.37 25.60
N TYR A 18 -2.90 21.63 24.54
CA TYR A 18 -1.53 22.09 24.60
C TYR A 18 -1.21 22.98 23.39
N GLY A 19 -0.49 24.05 23.60
CA GLY A 19 -0.12 24.99 22.55
C GLY A 19 -0.08 26.41 23.04
N PRO A 20 0.36 27.36 22.17
CA PRO A 20 0.46 28.76 22.50
C PRO A 20 -0.88 29.42 22.90
N GLU A 21 -0.78 30.66 23.30
CA GLU A 21 -1.96 31.48 23.58
C GLU A 21 -2.83 31.71 22.35
N SER A 22 -4.11 31.97 22.56
CA SER A 22 -5.07 32.26 21.49
C SER A 22 -5.15 31.23 20.37
N THR A 23 -4.98 29.94 20.72
CA THR A 23 -5.09 28.81 19.77
C THR A 23 -6.39 28.02 19.93
N GLY A 24 -7.33 28.49 20.75
CA GLY A 24 -8.67 27.90 20.92
C GLY A 24 -8.72 26.68 21.85
N LYS A 25 -7.74 26.47 22.73
CA LYS A 25 -7.69 25.39 23.73
C LYS A 25 -8.96 25.29 24.57
N THR A 26 -9.32 26.35 25.26
CA THR A 26 -10.50 26.41 26.14
C THR A 26 -11.79 26.13 25.37
N THR A 27 -11.93 26.72 24.18
CA THR A 27 -13.13 26.50 23.34
C THR A 27 -13.26 25.03 22.96
N LEU A 28 -12.18 24.37 22.56
CA LEU A 28 -12.19 22.97 22.17
C LEU A 28 -12.43 22.06 23.37
N SER A 29 -11.71 22.26 24.49
CA SER A 29 -11.85 21.44 25.70
C SER A 29 -13.25 21.49 26.29
N THR A 30 -13.88 22.66 26.36
CA THR A 30 -15.28 22.82 26.86
C THR A 30 -16.30 22.18 25.93
N GLN A 31 -16.13 22.31 24.60
CA GLN A 31 -17.01 21.65 23.62
C GLN A 31 -16.93 20.11 23.70
N LEU A 32 -15.72 19.57 23.86
CA LEU A 32 -15.51 18.13 23.99
C LEU A 32 -16.12 17.61 25.31
N ALA A 33 -15.88 18.27 26.43
CA ALA A 33 -16.46 17.90 27.71
C ALA A 33 -18.01 17.90 27.65
N ALA A 34 -18.58 18.90 27.01
CA ALA A 34 -20.06 18.99 26.81
C ALA A 34 -20.55 17.85 25.88
N HIS A 35 -19.80 17.52 24.81
CA HIS A 35 -20.17 16.44 23.88
C HIS A 35 -20.23 15.08 24.58
N TYR A 36 -19.20 14.76 25.36
CA TYR A 36 -19.12 13.47 26.07
C TYR A 36 -19.86 13.48 27.42
N ASN A 37 -20.38 14.62 27.84
CA ASN A 37 -21.01 14.81 29.16
C ASN A 37 -20.11 14.26 30.28
N ASP A 38 -18.84 14.68 30.31
CA ASP A 38 -17.83 14.22 31.26
C ASP A 38 -16.95 15.38 31.80
N GLY A 39 -15.94 15.06 32.61
CA GLY A 39 -15.16 16.01 33.37
C GLY A 39 -14.37 17.04 32.54
N TRP A 40 -14.36 18.30 32.98
CA TRP A 40 -13.57 19.39 32.44
C TRP A 40 -12.80 20.11 33.52
N ILE A 41 -11.55 20.50 33.21
CA ILE A 41 -10.68 21.24 34.12
C ILE A 41 -10.23 22.51 33.41
N PRO A 42 -10.47 23.69 34.03
CA PRO A 42 -9.98 24.96 33.50
C PRO A 42 -8.48 25.12 33.67
N GLU A 43 -7.92 26.12 33.01
CA GLU A 43 -6.56 26.59 33.23
C GLU A 43 -6.46 27.37 34.56
N PHE A 44 -5.83 26.78 35.58
CA PHE A 44 -5.69 27.40 36.92
C PHE A 44 -4.90 28.72 36.87
N ALA A 45 -3.90 28.80 35.97
CA ALA A 45 -3.08 30.00 35.79
C ALA A 45 -3.95 31.25 35.52
N ARG A 46 -5.02 31.11 34.72
CA ARG A 46 -5.86 32.20 34.29
C ARG A 46 -6.56 32.84 35.48
N ASP A 47 -7.21 32.06 36.32
CA ASP A 47 -7.93 32.55 37.49
C ASP A 47 -6.94 33.12 38.53
N PHE A 48 -5.80 32.44 38.73
CA PHE A 48 -4.77 32.88 39.66
C PHE A 48 -4.14 34.23 39.27
N LEU A 49 -3.80 34.41 38.01
CA LEU A 49 -3.19 35.64 37.51
C LEU A 49 -4.21 36.79 37.43
N GLN A 50 -5.45 36.48 37.07
CA GLN A 50 -6.54 37.47 37.07
C GLN A 50 -6.79 38.03 38.51
N GLU A 51 -6.87 37.16 39.51
CA GLU A 51 -7.02 37.56 40.92
C GLU A 51 -5.81 38.38 41.40
N LYS A 52 -4.60 38.03 41.00
CA LYS A 52 -3.38 38.77 41.32
C LYS A 52 -3.38 40.17 40.72
N TRP A 53 -3.79 40.28 39.42
CA TRP A 53 -3.92 41.55 38.73
C TRP A 53 -4.98 42.46 39.37
N GLU A 54 -6.18 41.94 39.66
CA GLU A 54 -7.25 42.71 40.27
C GLU A 54 -6.91 43.23 41.66
N LYS A 55 -6.22 42.42 42.47
CA LYS A 55 -5.88 42.77 43.86
C LYS A 55 -4.63 43.62 43.99
N LYS A 56 -3.63 43.40 43.12
CA LYS A 56 -2.29 43.97 43.31
C LYS A 56 -1.77 44.76 42.12
N GLN A 57 -2.42 44.65 40.96
CA GLN A 57 -1.93 45.18 39.67
C GLN A 57 -0.51 44.66 39.32
N GLU A 58 -0.22 43.41 39.71
CA GLU A 58 1.08 42.75 39.47
C GLU A 58 0.94 41.73 38.36
N VAL A 59 1.91 41.66 37.43
CA VAL A 59 2.01 40.64 36.39
C VAL A 59 2.58 39.33 36.97
N CYS A 60 2.56 38.27 36.16
CA CYS A 60 3.17 36.98 36.49
C CYS A 60 4.67 37.14 36.73
N VAL A 61 5.17 36.55 37.80
CA VAL A 61 6.59 36.45 38.10
C VAL A 61 7.02 34.96 38.24
N GLU A 62 8.29 34.68 38.19
CA GLU A 62 8.81 33.31 38.24
C GLU A 62 8.32 32.49 39.43
N GLU A 63 8.20 33.16 40.61
CA GLU A 63 7.74 32.54 41.84
C GLU A 63 6.28 32.08 41.80
N ASP A 64 5.44 32.66 40.92
CA ASP A 64 4.04 32.27 40.74
C ASP A 64 3.92 30.89 40.05
N LEU A 65 4.88 30.49 39.22
CA LEU A 65 4.80 29.28 38.40
C LEU A 65 4.66 28.00 39.22
N LEU A 66 5.31 27.92 40.38
CA LEU A 66 5.14 26.79 41.30
C LEU A 66 3.75 26.74 41.90
N ALA A 67 3.21 27.90 42.33
CA ALA A 67 1.86 27.97 42.88
C ALA A 67 0.82 27.59 41.83
N ILE A 68 0.97 28.07 40.59
CA ILE A 68 0.15 27.72 39.45
C ILE A 68 0.16 26.23 39.18
N ALA A 69 1.36 25.61 39.15
CA ALA A 69 1.50 24.20 38.86
C ALA A 69 0.92 23.31 39.99
N ILE A 70 1.07 23.68 41.25
CA ILE A 70 0.43 23.00 42.39
C ILE A 70 -1.11 23.12 42.27
N GLY A 71 -1.59 24.32 42.02
CA GLY A 71 -3.04 24.56 41.83
C GLY A 71 -3.64 23.74 40.70
N GLN A 72 -2.98 23.70 39.51
CA GLN A 72 -3.41 22.91 38.38
C GLN A 72 -3.44 21.40 38.71
N THR A 73 -2.38 20.88 39.37
CA THR A 73 -2.33 19.47 39.80
C THR A 73 -3.45 19.13 40.78
N LYS A 74 -3.75 20.03 41.72
CA LYS A 74 -4.80 19.81 42.70
C LYS A 74 -6.19 19.72 42.08
N ILE A 75 -6.57 20.69 41.22
CA ILE A 75 -7.87 20.66 40.56
C ILE A 75 -8.01 19.47 39.62
N GLU A 76 -6.92 19.03 38.96
CA GLU A 76 -6.91 17.84 38.14
C GLU A 76 -7.16 16.57 38.97
N ASN A 77 -6.46 16.41 40.10
CA ASN A 77 -6.63 15.26 40.98
C ASN A 77 -8.06 15.20 41.61
N GLU A 78 -8.65 16.34 41.95
CA GLU A 78 -10.03 16.41 42.43
C GLU A 78 -11.04 16.02 41.33
N ALA A 79 -10.79 16.43 40.09
CA ALA A 79 -11.68 16.15 38.97
C ALA A 79 -11.65 14.67 38.57
N VAL A 80 -10.48 13.99 38.65
CA VAL A 80 -10.36 12.56 38.39
C VAL A 80 -11.35 11.72 39.19
N SER A 81 -11.61 12.09 40.45
CA SER A 81 -12.57 11.39 41.35
C SER A 81 -14.03 11.57 40.94
N LYS A 82 -14.35 12.53 40.09
CA LYS A 82 -15.71 12.88 39.64
C LYS A 82 -15.98 12.51 38.19
N ALA A 83 -14.93 12.32 37.40
CA ALA A 83 -15.04 11.94 36.00
C ALA A 83 -15.57 10.50 35.85
N ASN A 84 -16.33 10.22 34.77
CA ASN A 84 -16.87 8.89 34.51
C ASN A 84 -15.88 8.05 33.69
N LYS A 85 -15.43 8.56 32.57
CA LYS A 85 -14.56 7.85 31.62
C LYS A 85 -13.47 8.75 31.02
N LEU A 86 -13.79 10.01 30.75
CA LEU A 86 -12.94 10.99 30.10
C LEU A 86 -12.74 12.20 31.00
N LEU A 87 -11.57 12.81 30.91
CA LEU A 87 -11.26 14.06 31.59
C LEU A 87 -10.56 15.00 30.61
N PHE A 88 -11.14 16.15 30.38
CA PHE A 88 -10.62 17.17 29.47
C PHE A 88 -9.90 18.25 30.24
N CYS A 89 -8.60 18.39 30.05
CA CYS A 89 -7.76 19.40 30.69
C CYS A 89 -7.49 20.54 29.71
N ASP A 90 -7.89 21.76 30.05
CA ASP A 90 -7.64 22.93 29.17
C ASP A 90 -6.15 23.25 29.04
N THR A 91 -5.35 22.80 29.97
CA THR A 91 -3.89 22.92 29.96
C THR A 91 -3.23 21.75 30.69
N ASN A 92 -1.89 21.71 30.71
CA ASN A 92 -1.09 20.78 31.48
C ASN A 92 0.19 21.46 32.01
N LEU A 93 0.94 20.79 32.89
CA LEU A 93 2.15 21.39 33.48
C LEU A 93 3.27 21.64 32.44
N LEU A 94 3.26 20.94 31.30
CA LEU A 94 4.22 21.19 30.24
C LEU A 94 4.04 22.59 29.62
N VAL A 95 2.82 23.13 29.59
CA VAL A 95 2.56 24.53 29.18
C VAL A 95 3.27 25.49 30.11
N THR A 96 3.08 25.33 31.43
CA THR A 96 3.74 26.17 32.44
C THR A 96 5.27 26.08 32.34
N LYS A 97 5.81 24.89 32.12
CA LYS A 97 7.25 24.65 31.90
C LYS A 97 7.77 25.38 30.67
N VAL A 98 7.04 25.30 29.53
CA VAL A 98 7.47 25.96 28.29
C VAL A 98 7.42 27.48 28.43
N PHE A 99 6.43 28.03 29.11
CA PHE A 99 6.42 29.46 29.40
C PHE A 99 7.53 29.88 30.35
N SER A 100 7.90 29.04 31.34
CA SER A 100 9.09 29.28 32.20
C SER A 100 10.35 29.42 31.33
N ASP A 101 10.57 28.51 30.39
CA ASP A 101 11.71 28.57 29.47
C ASP A 101 11.70 29.82 28.59
N ILE A 102 10.52 30.20 28.08
CA ILE A 102 10.37 31.35 27.15
C ILE A 102 10.62 32.68 27.86
N PHE A 103 10.05 32.88 29.07
CA PHE A 103 10.10 34.15 29.75
C PHE A 103 11.28 34.32 30.71
N TYR A 104 11.81 33.21 31.24
CA TYR A 104 12.86 33.25 32.28
C TYR A 104 14.15 32.51 31.90
N ASP A 105 14.25 31.93 30.69
CA ASP A 105 15.37 31.11 30.21
C ASP A 105 15.77 29.95 31.16
N ARG A 106 14.88 29.56 32.06
CA ARG A 106 15.06 28.47 33.01
C ARG A 106 13.75 27.95 33.56
N CYS A 107 13.78 26.71 34.05
CA CYS A 107 12.64 26.12 34.73
C CYS A 107 13.10 25.57 36.09
N GLU A 108 12.29 25.73 37.11
CA GLU A 108 12.55 25.16 38.43
C GLU A 108 12.50 23.62 38.35
N ALA A 109 13.45 22.97 38.98
CA ALA A 109 13.69 21.52 38.87
C ALA A 109 12.48 20.66 39.24
N THR A 110 11.70 21.09 40.25
CA THR A 110 10.48 20.38 40.69
C THR A 110 9.37 20.48 39.65
N LEU A 111 9.21 21.65 39.04
CA LEU A 111 8.25 21.84 37.95
C LEU A 111 8.64 21.05 36.68
N GLU A 112 9.91 21.07 36.31
CA GLU A 112 10.41 20.31 35.16
C GLU A 112 10.20 18.80 35.39
N LYS A 113 10.49 18.29 36.59
CA LYS A 113 10.24 16.89 36.95
C LYS A 113 8.76 16.55 36.89
N ALA A 114 7.90 17.39 37.47
CA ALA A 114 6.45 17.18 37.48
C ALA A 114 5.86 17.21 36.04
N ALA A 115 6.26 18.16 35.20
CA ALA A 115 5.83 18.25 33.80
C ALA A 115 6.21 17.00 33.00
N LYS A 116 7.33 16.33 33.35
CA LYS A 116 7.78 15.08 32.73
C LYS A 116 7.05 13.86 33.26
N GLU A 117 6.68 13.84 34.54
CA GLU A 117 6.04 12.70 35.20
C GLU A 117 4.52 12.67 35.05
N HIS A 118 3.88 13.80 34.70
CA HIS A 118 2.45 13.83 34.44
C HIS A 118 2.09 13.10 33.15
N GLU A 119 1.17 12.16 33.26
CA GLU A 119 0.72 11.31 32.16
C GLU A 119 -0.66 11.74 31.64
N TYR A 120 -0.76 11.87 30.32
CA TYR A 120 -2.00 12.09 29.59
C TYR A 120 -2.15 11.02 28.50
N ASP A 121 -3.37 10.55 28.29
CA ASP A 121 -3.63 9.55 27.25
C ASP A 121 -3.53 10.13 25.85
N LEU A 122 -3.84 11.43 25.72
CA LEU A 122 -3.64 12.16 24.48
C LEU A 122 -3.44 13.64 24.78
N VAL A 123 -2.57 14.27 24.02
CA VAL A 123 -2.38 15.72 24.05
C VAL A 123 -2.76 16.29 22.68
N PHE A 124 -3.68 17.21 22.62
CA PHE A 124 -4.00 17.96 21.41
C PHE A 124 -3.11 19.20 21.31
N LEU A 125 -2.12 19.17 20.41
CA LEU A 125 -1.31 20.33 20.06
C LEU A 125 -2.12 21.24 19.12
N THR A 126 -2.65 22.36 19.67
CA THR A 126 -3.49 23.28 18.91
C THR A 126 -2.64 24.22 18.06
N TYR A 127 -2.88 24.23 16.73
CA TYR A 127 -2.13 25.05 15.78
C TYR A 127 -2.58 26.53 15.80
N ILE A 128 -1.74 27.40 15.26
CA ILE A 128 -1.90 28.86 15.28
C ILE A 128 -2.72 29.42 14.10
N ASP A 129 -3.48 28.60 13.40
CA ASP A 129 -4.29 28.96 12.22
C ASP A 129 -5.64 29.61 12.56
N VAL A 130 -5.90 29.90 13.83
CA VAL A 130 -7.05 30.69 14.27
C VAL A 130 -6.66 32.16 14.51
N PRO A 131 -7.59 33.11 14.33
CA PRO A 131 -7.30 34.51 14.60
C PRO A 131 -6.82 34.76 16.04
N TRP A 132 -5.90 35.72 16.20
CA TRP A 132 -5.50 36.15 17.51
C TRP A 132 -6.63 36.99 18.18
N GLU A 133 -6.94 36.62 19.40
CA GLU A 133 -7.85 37.38 20.25
C GLU A 133 -7.05 37.98 21.42
N ALA A 134 -7.02 39.31 21.50
CA ALA A 134 -6.34 40.03 22.60
C ALA A 134 -7.16 39.95 23.88
N ASP A 135 -6.49 39.71 25.02
CA ASP A 135 -7.02 39.88 26.35
C ASP A 135 -5.91 40.38 27.30
N ASP A 136 -6.27 40.72 28.55
CA ASP A 136 -5.36 41.35 29.52
C ASP A 136 -4.16 40.48 29.93
N LEU A 137 -4.15 39.19 29.56
CA LEU A 137 -3.13 38.21 29.97
C LEU A 137 -2.36 37.65 28.77
N ARG A 138 -2.46 38.23 27.56
CA ARG A 138 -1.83 37.71 26.32
C ARG A 138 -0.85 38.72 25.73
N ASP A 139 0.45 38.35 25.70
CA ASP A 139 1.53 39.30 25.46
C ASP A 139 2.20 39.22 24.07
N SER A 140 2.00 38.18 23.26
CA SER A 140 2.88 37.89 22.09
C SER A 140 2.14 37.66 20.77
N PRO A 141 1.50 38.67 20.16
CA PRO A 141 0.79 38.49 18.89
C PRO A 141 1.74 38.26 17.67
N ASN A 142 3.00 38.69 17.74
CA ASN A 142 3.88 38.77 16.58
C ASN A 142 4.86 37.58 16.39
N ASP A 143 5.02 36.72 17.40
CA ASP A 143 5.98 35.59 17.38
C ASP A 143 5.30 34.21 17.45
N ARG A 144 4.08 34.10 16.96
CA ARG A 144 3.25 32.91 17.09
C ARG A 144 3.91 31.64 16.50
N GLU A 145 4.56 31.74 15.33
CA GLU A 145 5.20 30.60 14.70
C GLU A 145 6.37 30.08 15.52
N LYS A 146 7.27 30.97 15.95
CA LYS A 146 8.40 30.59 16.79
C LYS A 146 7.96 30.00 18.14
N THR A 147 6.94 30.58 18.74
CA THR A 147 6.36 30.04 19.98
C THR A 147 5.77 28.67 19.75
N PHE A 148 5.03 28.46 18.65
CA PHE A 148 4.49 27.16 18.29
C PHE A 148 5.57 26.11 18.09
N GLU A 149 6.65 26.43 17.38
CA GLU A 149 7.81 25.54 17.20
C GLU A 149 8.41 25.15 18.56
N THR A 150 8.55 26.11 19.49
CA THR A 150 9.03 25.83 20.86
C THR A 150 8.13 24.84 21.59
N PHE A 151 6.80 25.02 21.50
CA PHE A 151 5.82 24.10 22.07
C PHE A 151 5.93 22.71 21.43
N GLU A 152 6.04 22.62 20.10
CA GLU A 152 6.13 21.35 19.39
C GLU A 152 7.43 20.61 19.76
N GLN A 153 8.56 21.28 19.81
CA GLN A 153 9.82 20.65 20.24
C GLN A 153 9.78 20.19 21.71
N ALA A 154 9.12 20.95 22.57
CA ALA A 154 9.01 20.57 23.98
C ALA A 154 8.15 19.32 24.19
N ILE A 155 7.02 19.17 23.48
CA ILE A 155 6.17 17.98 23.62
C ILE A 155 6.84 16.73 23.01
N ILE A 156 7.58 16.88 21.91
CA ILE A 156 8.39 15.81 21.32
C ILE A 156 9.46 15.34 22.30
N LYS A 157 10.21 16.28 22.88
CA LYS A 157 11.26 15.98 23.88
C LYS A 157 10.69 15.32 25.14
N ASN A 158 9.51 15.73 25.57
CA ASN A 158 8.83 15.16 26.74
C ASN A 158 8.29 13.75 26.48
N GLY A 159 8.05 13.37 25.22
CA GLY A 159 7.59 12.04 24.79
C GLY A 159 6.12 11.75 25.07
N ASN A 160 5.28 12.78 25.18
CA ASN A 160 3.84 12.63 25.33
C ASN A 160 3.20 12.12 24.02
N PRO A 161 2.15 11.29 24.11
CA PRO A 161 1.32 10.95 22.96
C PRO A 161 0.52 12.19 22.53
N TYR A 162 0.79 12.73 21.34
CA TYR A 162 0.11 13.93 20.87
C TYR A 162 -0.37 13.83 19.43
N VAL A 163 -1.38 14.62 19.11
CA VAL A 163 -1.89 14.84 17.77
C VAL A 163 -2.06 16.34 17.54
N LYS A 164 -1.59 16.83 16.39
CA LYS A 164 -1.79 18.22 15.97
C LYS A 164 -3.23 18.46 15.52
N ILE A 165 -3.88 19.49 16.08
CA ILE A 165 -5.21 19.92 15.70
C ILE A 165 -5.14 21.27 14.98
N GLU A 166 -5.67 21.30 13.77
CA GLU A 166 -5.69 22.46 12.87
C GLU A 166 -7.04 22.56 12.15
N GLY A 167 -7.32 23.70 11.54
CA GLY A 167 -8.57 24.05 10.88
C GLY A 167 -9.42 25.03 11.68
N ASN A 168 -10.58 25.37 11.15
CA ASN A 168 -11.54 26.21 11.85
C ASN A 168 -12.18 25.51 13.07
N LYS A 169 -12.96 26.25 13.86
CA LYS A 169 -13.55 25.73 15.09
C LYS A 169 -14.36 24.44 14.90
N GLU A 170 -15.15 24.35 13.82
CA GLU A 170 -16.00 23.18 13.57
C GLU A 170 -15.19 21.98 13.07
N GLU A 171 -14.20 22.21 12.22
CA GLU A 171 -13.28 21.18 11.73
C GLU A 171 -12.48 20.56 12.86
N ARG A 172 -11.90 21.39 13.74
CA ARG A 172 -11.16 20.94 14.92
C ARG A 172 -12.03 20.11 15.85
N TYR A 173 -13.24 20.55 16.09
CA TYR A 173 -14.19 19.82 16.94
C TYR A 173 -14.53 18.44 16.36
N LYS A 174 -14.91 18.36 15.08
CA LYS A 174 -15.21 17.08 14.40
C LYS A 174 -14.02 16.14 14.41
N LYS A 175 -12.84 16.66 14.08
CA LYS A 175 -11.58 15.90 14.06
C LYS A 175 -11.23 15.39 15.47
N ALA A 176 -11.36 16.23 16.49
CA ALA A 176 -11.07 15.83 17.87
C ALA A 176 -12.04 14.75 18.38
N VAL A 177 -13.34 14.85 18.10
CA VAL A 177 -14.32 13.81 18.43
C VAL A 177 -13.94 12.47 17.77
N GLN A 178 -13.66 12.47 16.47
CA GLN A 178 -13.24 11.25 15.77
C GLN A 178 -12.00 10.63 16.41
N ILE A 179 -10.97 11.45 16.72
CA ILE A 179 -9.71 10.96 17.32
C ILE A 179 -9.96 10.36 18.71
N ILE A 180 -10.83 10.99 19.51
CA ILE A 180 -11.15 10.50 20.85
C ILE A 180 -11.91 9.19 20.80
N ASP A 181 -12.88 9.05 19.91
CA ASP A 181 -13.65 7.81 19.74
C ASP A 181 -12.72 6.67 19.33
N GLU A 182 -11.78 6.92 18.41
CA GLU A 182 -10.75 5.94 18.01
C GLU A 182 -9.78 5.63 19.16
N LEU A 183 -9.36 6.62 19.96
CA LEU A 183 -8.53 6.38 21.14
C LEU A 183 -9.22 5.47 22.15
N VAL A 184 -10.50 5.75 22.44
CA VAL A 184 -11.31 4.93 23.36
C VAL A 184 -11.42 3.50 22.86
N LEU A 185 -11.62 3.31 21.56
CA LEU A 185 -11.64 1.98 20.95
C LEU A 185 -10.26 1.30 21.04
N ALA A 186 -9.18 2.03 20.77
CA ALA A 186 -7.81 1.50 20.89
C ALA A 186 -7.52 1.01 22.31
N LYS A 187 -7.89 1.80 23.33
CA LYS A 187 -7.76 1.41 24.74
C LYS A 187 -8.56 0.15 25.07
N ALA A 188 -9.78 0.04 24.57
CA ALA A 188 -10.61 -1.15 24.75
C ALA A 188 -10.01 -2.40 24.10
N LEU A 189 -9.25 -2.25 23.01
CA LEU A 189 -8.50 -3.32 22.35
C LEU A 189 -7.15 -3.62 23.02
N GLY A 190 -6.78 -2.90 24.08
CA GLY A 190 -5.55 -3.11 24.85
C GLY A 190 -4.30 -2.39 24.28
N PHE A 191 -4.49 -1.44 23.37
CA PHE A 191 -3.39 -0.60 22.87
C PHE A 191 -3.08 0.54 23.83
N SER A 192 -1.80 0.88 23.93
CA SER A 192 -1.35 2.07 24.65
C SER A 192 -1.66 3.35 23.86
N SER A 193 -1.60 4.50 24.54
CA SER A 193 -1.75 5.81 23.87
C SER A 193 -0.66 6.04 22.81
N LYS A 194 0.56 5.56 23.03
CA LYS A 194 1.64 5.64 22.03
C LYS A 194 1.37 4.75 20.83
N ASP A 195 0.80 3.56 21.05
CA ASP A 195 0.37 2.69 19.95
C ASP A 195 -0.71 3.39 19.10
N PHE A 196 -1.69 4.01 19.77
CA PHE A 196 -2.74 4.76 19.10
C PHE A 196 -2.19 5.88 18.20
N VAL A 197 -1.29 6.70 18.75
CA VAL A 197 -0.67 7.81 17.97
C VAL A 197 0.16 7.27 16.81
N LEU A 198 0.87 6.16 16.98
CA LEU A 198 1.61 5.50 15.89
C LEU A 198 0.66 5.04 14.77
N ILE A 199 -0.45 4.40 15.12
CA ILE A 199 -1.49 3.93 14.17
C ILE A 199 -2.11 5.14 13.44
N TYR A 200 -2.50 6.17 14.20
CA TYR A 200 -3.09 7.38 13.68
C TYR A 200 -2.16 8.11 12.68
N ASN A 201 -0.88 8.28 13.03
CA ASN A 201 0.11 8.94 12.18
C ASN A 201 0.37 8.17 10.87
N LYS A 202 0.17 6.85 10.86
CA LYS A 202 0.18 6.05 9.63
C LYS A 202 -1.09 6.22 8.77
N GLY A 203 -2.10 6.92 9.27
CA GLY A 203 -3.39 7.07 8.60
C GLY A 203 -4.24 5.80 8.61
N ILE A 204 -3.99 4.89 9.54
CA ILE A 204 -4.74 3.63 9.71
C ILE A 204 -5.82 3.86 10.76
N SER A 205 -7.08 3.51 10.46
CA SER A 205 -8.15 3.58 11.46
C SER A 205 -8.07 2.42 12.46
N ILE A 206 -8.48 2.66 13.69
CA ILE A 206 -8.53 1.59 14.72
C ILE A 206 -9.53 0.50 14.34
N THR A 207 -10.59 0.83 13.64
CA THR A 207 -11.53 -0.17 13.09
C THR A 207 -10.87 -1.09 12.07
N THR A 208 -9.93 -0.57 11.26
CA THR A 208 -9.11 -1.41 10.36
C THR A 208 -8.21 -2.35 11.15
N ILE A 209 -7.55 -1.88 12.21
CA ILE A 209 -6.75 -2.74 13.10
C ILE A 209 -7.61 -3.80 13.78
N GLN A 210 -8.80 -3.44 14.25
CA GLN A 210 -9.74 -4.39 14.85
C GLN A 210 -10.12 -5.51 13.87
N LYS A 211 -10.41 -5.18 12.61
CA LYS A 211 -10.69 -6.16 11.56
C LYS A 211 -9.47 -7.06 11.30
N GLN A 212 -8.26 -6.49 11.20
CA GLN A 212 -7.04 -7.27 11.02
C GLN A 212 -6.83 -8.26 12.17
N LEU A 213 -7.04 -7.84 13.43
CA LEU A 213 -6.94 -8.73 14.59
C LEU A 213 -7.98 -9.85 14.56
N ALA A 214 -9.20 -9.57 14.10
CA ALA A 214 -10.23 -10.58 13.89
C ALA A 214 -9.79 -11.60 12.83
N PHE A 215 -9.27 -11.16 11.69
CA PHE A 215 -8.73 -12.04 10.64
C PHE A 215 -7.60 -12.94 11.14
N PHE A 216 -6.69 -12.44 11.99
CA PHE A 216 -5.65 -13.29 12.58
C PHE A 216 -6.20 -14.35 13.53
N LYS A 217 -7.32 -14.07 14.21
CA LYS A 217 -7.93 -14.97 15.17
C LYS A 217 -8.83 -16.01 14.50
N GLU A 218 -9.62 -15.60 13.52
CA GLU A 218 -10.66 -16.39 12.86
C GLU A 218 -10.15 -17.06 11.58
N GLY A 219 -9.11 -16.47 10.96
CA GLY A 219 -8.63 -16.85 9.64
C GLY A 219 -9.49 -16.22 8.53
N PHE A 220 -9.12 -16.53 7.29
CA PHE A 220 -9.92 -16.19 6.11
C PHE A 220 -10.68 -17.43 5.64
N ALA A 221 -11.92 -17.23 5.23
CA ALA A 221 -12.63 -18.25 4.47
C ALA A 221 -11.85 -18.55 3.19
N LYS A 222 -11.68 -19.83 2.89
CA LYS A 222 -11.08 -20.24 1.62
C LYS A 222 -12.04 -19.94 0.48
N VAL A 223 -11.49 -19.55 -0.66
CA VAL A 223 -12.28 -19.28 -1.87
C VAL A 223 -12.98 -20.56 -2.32
N ASN A 224 -14.28 -20.46 -2.60
CA ASN A 224 -15.10 -21.58 -3.06
C ASN A 224 -15.10 -21.65 -4.58
N LEU A 225 -14.24 -22.51 -5.14
CA LEU A 225 -14.17 -22.75 -6.59
C LEU A 225 -15.34 -23.61 -7.04
N VAL A 226 -16.02 -23.17 -8.07
CA VAL A 226 -17.07 -23.96 -8.76
C VAL A 226 -16.45 -24.86 -9.82
N ARG A 227 -15.56 -24.29 -10.64
CA ARG A 227 -14.77 -24.97 -11.67
C ARG A 227 -13.66 -24.08 -12.21
N SER A 228 -12.67 -24.64 -12.90
CA SER A 228 -11.67 -23.86 -13.64
C SER A 228 -12.32 -23.16 -14.82
N ALA A 229 -11.93 -21.94 -15.13
CA ALA A 229 -12.26 -21.35 -16.41
C ALA A 229 -11.39 -21.98 -17.52
N THR A 230 -12.04 -22.36 -18.63
CA THR A 230 -11.40 -23.04 -19.76
C THR A 230 -11.83 -22.37 -21.06
N LYS A 231 -11.26 -22.80 -22.19
CA LYS A 231 -11.68 -22.32 -23.51
C LYS A 231 -13.17 -22.53 -23.71
N ASN A 232 -13.86 -21.48 -24.14
CA ASN A 232 -15.33 -21.43 -24.34
C ASN A 232 -16.17 -21.65 -23.04
N ASP A 233 -15.52 -21.71 -21.87
CA ASP A 233 -16.20 -21.66 -20.58
C ASP A 233 -15.46 -20.66 -19.67
N GLY A 234 -15.65 -19.37 -19.95
CA GLY A 234 -15.04 -18.26 -19.20
C GLY A 234 -13.75 -17.72 -19.80
N ILE A 235 -13.10 -18.43 -20.76
CA ILE A 235 -11.95 -17.92 -21.50
C ILE A 235 -12.34 -17.83 -22.99
N ASN A 236 -12.39 -16.62 -23.51
CA ASN A 236 -12.67 -16.35 -24.91
C ASN A 236 -11.46 -16.67 -25.78
N VAL A 237 -11.71 -17.28 -26.93
CA VAL A 237 -10.70 -17.64 -27.92
C VAL A 237 -11.10 -17.02 -29.25
N TYR A 238 -10.14 -16.37 -29.90
CA TYR A 238 -10.37 -15.65 -31.14
C TYR A 238 -9.42 -16.16 -32.24
N ASN A 239 -9.92 -16.20 -33.45
CA ASN A 239 -9.11 -16.55 -34.63
C ASN A 239 -8.28 -15.35 -35.13
N ALA A 240 -7.39 -15.59 -36.10
CA ALA A 240 -6.48 -14.55 -36.59
C ALA A 240 -7.22 -13.32 -37.23
N THR A 241 -8.37 -13.53 -37.83
CA THR A 241 -9.16 -12.45 -38.43
C THR A 241 -9.79 -11.58 -37.35
N GLU A 242 -10.44 -12.19 -36.37
CA GLU A 242 -11.03 -11.51 -35.22
C GLU A 242 -9.96 -10.73 -34.40
N ILE A 243 -8.78 -11.32 -34.18
CA ILE A 243 -7.66 -10.64 -33.56
C ILE A 243 -7.30 -9.36 -34.33
N GLN A 244 -7.23 -9.44 -35.65
CA GLN A 244 -6.89 -8.27 -36.47
C GLN A 244 -8.01 -7.21 -36.46
N GLU A 245 -9.28 -7.60 -36.38
CA GLU A 245 -10.40 -6.69 -36.19
C GLU A 245 -10.31 -5.90 -34.90
N PHE A 246 -10.02 -6.57 -33.75
CA PHE A 246 -9.85 -5.89 -32.48
C PHE A 246 -8.61 -4.99 -32.47
N ILE A 247 -7.51 -5.37 -33.11
CA ILE A 247 -6.33 -4.49 -33.27
C ILE A 247 -6.74 -3.22 -34.03
N THR A 248 -7.56 -3.35 -35.07
CA THR A 248 -8.06 -2.22 -35.84
C THR A 248 -8.96 -1.32 -34.98
N ILE A 249 -9.86 -1.91 -34.16
CA ILE A 249 -10.67 -1.16 -33.20
C ILE A 249 -9.79 -0.38 -32.23
N PHE A 250 -8.71 -1.00 -31.71
CA PHE A 250 -7.77 -0.32 -30.84
C PHE A 250 -7.13 0.90 -31.53
N ASP A 251 -6.56 0.70 -32.70
CA ASP A 251 -5.85 1.76 -33.43
C ASP A 251 -6.76 2.92 -33.84
N GLN A 252 -8.06 2.65 -34.11
CA GLN A 252 -9.05 3.69 -34.45
C GLN A 252 -9.59 4.47 -33.24
N ASN A 253 -9.49 3.92 -32.04
CA ASN A 253 -10.09 4.53 -30.85
C ASN A 253 -9.07 5.05 -29.84
N LYS A 254 -7.80 4.63 -29.89
CA LYS A 254 -6.79 5.00 -28.92
C LYS A 254 -6.63 6.52 -28.74
N GLU A 255 -6.82 7.32 -29.80
CA GLU A 255 -6.69 8.78 -29.75
C GLU A 255 -7.82 9.49 -28.99
N LYS A 256 -8.95 8.80 -28.78
CA LYS A 256 -10.11 9.33 -28.05
C LYS A 256 -10.00 9.16 -26.53
N HIS A 257 -8.98 8.46 -26.06
CA HIS A 257 -8.81 8.08 -24.67
C HIS A 257 -7.43 8.44 -24.15
N THR A 258 -7.35 8.71 -22.86
CA THR A 258 -6.06 8.78 -22.17
C THR A 258 -5.63 7.37 -21.77
N ILE A 259 -4.52 6.90 -22.35
CA ILE A 259 -3.96 5.58 -22.09
C ILE A 259 -2.73 5.71 -21.24
N GLU A 260 -2.61 4.86 -20.22
CA GLU A 260 -1.47 4.83 -19.31
C GLU A 260 -1.03 3.39 -19.02
N LYS A 261 0.25 3.17 -18.83
CA LYS A 261 0.81 1.89 -18.41
C LYS A 261 1.14 1.96 -16.92
N PHE A 262 0.60 1.05 -16.13
CA PHE A 262 0.86 0.92 -14.69
C PHE A 262 1.74 -0.29 -14.42
N VAL A 263 2.91 -0.07 -13.83
CA VAL A 263 3.92 -1.10 -13.60
C VAL A 263 4.29 -1.15 -12.11
N PRO A 264 3.82 -2.16 -11.36
CA PRO A 264 4.33 -2.43 -10.03
C PRO A 264 5.83 -2.74 -10.04
N ALA A 265 6.65 -1.91 -9.39
CA ALA A 265 8.12 -1.99 -9.46
C ALA A 265 8.85 -1.84 -8.12
N SER A 266 8.14 -1.82 -6.99
CA SER A 266 8.70 -1.62 -5.64
C SER A 266 9.47 -2.84 -5.10
N GLY A 267 9.31 -4.03 -5.69
CA GLY A 267 9.88 -5.27 -5.18
C GLY A 267 11.41 -5.36 -5.32
N ALA A 268 12.11 -5.62 -4.21
CA ALA A 268 13.54 -5.94 -4.23
C ALA A 268 13.83 -7.27 -4.93
N ALA A 269 15.01 -7.40 -5.50
CA ALA A 269 15.43 -8.60 -6.24
C ALA A 269 15.89 -9.74 -5.33
N THR A 270 15.72 -9.67 -4.03
CA THR A 270 16.22 -10.65 -3.05
C THR A 270 15.84 -12.10 -3.42
N ARG A 271 14.57 -12.33 -3.80
CA ARG A 271 14.11 -13.67 -4.22
C ARG A 271 14.79 -14.15 -5.50
N MET A 272 15.13 -13.24 -6.41
CA MET A 272 15.80 -13.54 -7.67
C MET A 272 17.19 -14.12 -7.45
N PHE A 273 17.87 -13.69 -6.38
CA PHE A 273 19.24 -14.12 -6.02
C PHE A 273 19.26 -15.05 -4.80
N GLN A 274 18.15 -15.56 -4.32
CA GLN A 274 18.07 -16.31 -3.07
C GLN A 274 19.07 -17.46 -3.00
N PHE A 275 19.16 -18.31 -4.02
CA PHE A 275 20.07 -19.46 -4.01
C PHE A 275 21.56 -19.04 -4.00
N LEU A 276 21.89 -17.85 -4.53
CA LEU A 276 23.25 -17.30 -4.45
C LEU A 276 23.56 -16.72 -3.07
N LEU A 277 22.56 -16.11 -2.41
CA LEU A 277 22.68 -15.64 -1.03
C LEU A 277 22.89 -16.81 -0.06
N GLU A 278 22.13 -17.89 -0.23
CA GLU A 278 22.30 -19.14 0.52
C GLU A 278 23.69 -19.73 0.28
N PHE A 279 24.15 -19.75 -0.98
CA PHE A 279 25.49 -20.22 -1.33
C PHE A 279 26.58 -19.40 -0.60
N ILE A 280 26.55 -18.06 -0.65
CA ILE A 280 27.57 -17.23 0.01
C ILE A 280 27.55 -17.43 1.53
N LYS A 281 26.38 -17.70 2.11
CA LYS A 281 26.24 -17.91 3.56
C LYS A 281 26.82 -19.25 4.02
N ASP A 282 26.58 -20.32 3.23
CA ASP A 282 26.79 -21.71 3.68
C ASP A 282 28.02 -22.38 3.07
N PHE A 283 28.65 -21.75 2.07
CA PHE A 283 29.81 -22.30 1.36
C PHE A 283 31.12 -21.81 1.97
N ASP A 284 31.95 -22.74 2.42
CA ASP A 284 33.33 -22.47 2.90
C ASP A 284 34.33 -22.83 1.77
N VAL A 285 34.88 -21.80 1.13
CA VAL A 285 35.77 -21.90 -0.01
C VAL A 285 37.11 -22.63 0.31
N GLU A 286 37.47 -22.72 1.59
CA GLU A 286 38.72 -23.43 2.02
C GLU A 286 38.48 -24.92 2.32
N LYS A 287 37.24 -25.33 2.57
CA LYS A 287 36.91 -26.69 3.03
C LYS A 287 36.02 -27.45 2.07
N ASP A 288 35.30 -26.79 1.16
CA ASP A 288 34.30 -27.42 0.33
C ASP A 288 34.56 -27.16 -1.17
N SER A 289 34.29 -28.14 -2.02
CA SER A 289 34.28 -27.92 -3.46
C SER A 289 32.88 -27.53 -3.94
N LEU A 290 32.79 -26.76 -5.03
CA LEU A 290 31.51 -26.37 -5.63
C LEU A 290 30.65 -27.60 -5.97
N ASN A 291 31.26 -28.68 -6.50
CA ASN A 291 30.53 -29.89 -6.81
C ASN A 291 30.00 -30.59 -5.55
N ALA A 292 30.80 -30.65 -4.48
CA ALA A 292 30.37 -31.22 -3.21
C ALA A 292 29.18 -30.41 -2.61
N TYR A 293 29.28 -29.08 -2.64
CA TYR A 293 28.19 -28.20 -2.21
C TYR A 293 26.91 -28.42 -3.03
N ILE A 294 26.99 -28.39 -4.37
CA ILE A 294 25.83 -28.59 -5.27
C ILE A 294 25.16 -29.95 -5.00
N ASN A 295 25.96 -31.02 -4.86
CA ASN A 295 25.45 -32.37 -4.62
C ASN A 295 24.78 -32.50 -3.25
N ARG A 296 25.39 -31.90 -2.22
CA ARG A 296 24.84 -31.88 -0.83
C ARG A 296 23.54 -31.12 -0.74
N THR A 297 23.49 -29.94 -1.33
CA THR A 297 22.31 -29.04 -1.24
C THR A 297 21.27 -29.28 -2.34
N LYS A 298 21.61 -30.10 -3.34
CA LYS A 298 20.83 -30.34 -4.58
C LYS A 298 20.46 -29.03 -5.31
N CYS A 299 21.31 -28.00 -5.19
CA CYS A 299 21.07 -26.67 -5.77
C CYS A 299 21.42 -26.65 -7.27
N ALA A 300 20.56 -27.23 -8.12
CA ALA A 300 20.70 -27.20 -9.56
C ALA A 300 20.84 -25.80 -10.15
N ASN A 301 20.14 -24.81 -9.53
CA ASN A 301 20.18 -23.41 -9.96
C ASN A 301 21.60 -22.82 -9.92
N LEU A 302 22.42 -23.18 -8.93
CA LEU A 302 23.80 -22.73 -8.85
C LEU A 302 24.64 -23.29 -10.03
N SER A 303 24.43 -24.55 -10.39
CA SER A 303 25.10 -25.15 -11.55
C SER A 303 24.74 -24.44 -12.86
N VAL A 304 23.45 -24.18 -13.07
CA VAL A 304 22.96 -23.44 -14.26
C VAL A 304 23.57 -22.05 -14.31
N PHE A 305 23.57 -21.32 -13.18
CA PHE A 305 24.14 -19.97 -13.07
C PHE A 305 25.64 -19.97 -13.45
N LEU A 306 26.41 -20.90 -12.91
CA LEU A 306 27.86 -20.98 -13.17
C LEU A 306 28.18 -21.32 -14.62
N VAL A 307 27.40 -22.20 -15.26
CA VAL A 307 27.55 -22.54 -16.67
C VAL A 307 27.17 -21.33 -17.55
N GLY A 308 26.05 -20.66 -17.25
CA GLY A 308 25.54 -19.53 -18.01
C GLY A 308 26.17 -18.18 -17.67
N LEU A 309 27.13 -18.12 -16.72
CA LEU A 309 27.64 -16.89 -16.17
C LEU A 309 28.09 -15.84 -17.20
N LYS A 310 28.70 -16.30 -18.29
CA LYS A 310 29.23 -15.44 -19.36
C LYS A 310 28.14 -14.84 -20.26
N SER A 311 26.94 -15.39 -20.21
CA SER A 311 25.81 -14.95 -21.03
C SER A 311 24.96 -13.84 -20.31
N PHE A 312 25.28 -13.52 -19.07
CA PHE A 312 24.60 -12.41 -18.40
C PHE A 312 25.13 -11.05 -18.86
N PRO A 313 24.26 -10.05 -19.09
CA PRO A 313 24.65 -8.73 -19.62
C PRO A 313 25.69 -8.00 -18.74
N PHE A 314 25.67 -8.26 -17.45
CA PHE A 314 26.57 -7.64 -16.47
C PHE A 314 27.91 -8.39 -16.28
N TYR A 315 28.16 -9.50 -16.99
CA TYR A 315 29.31 -10.35 -16.71
C TYR A 315 30.66 -9.66 -16.90
N GLN A 316 30.81 -8.84 -17.94
CA GLN A 316 32.09 -8.18 -18.23
C GLN A 316 32.45 -7.17 -17.14
N GLU A 317 31.48 -6.35 -16.75
CA GLU A 317 31.63 -5.35 -15.68
C GLU A 317 31.90 -6.05 -14.34
N LEU A 318 31.13 -7.08 -14.01
CA LEU A 318 31.32 -7.90 -12.82
C LEU A 318 32.71 -8.50 -12.74
N LYS A 319 33.20 -9.08 -13.85
CA LYS A 319 34.52 -9.67 -13.90
C LYS A 319 35.62 -8.65 -13.71
N GLN A 320 35.51 -7.49 -14.41
CA GLN A 320 36.48 -6.41 -14.27
C GLN A 320 36.55 -5.93 -12.82
N LYS A 321 35.38 -5.66 -12.21
CA LYS A 321 35.32 -5.22 -10.82
C LYS A 321 35.86 -6.26 -9.85
N THR A 322 35.60 -7.54 -10.09
CA THR A 322 36.13 -8.62 -9.25
C THR A 322 37.66 -8.71 -9.30
N ILE A 323 38.26 -8.48 -10.49
CA ILE A 323 39.73 -8.46 -10.64
C ILE A 323 40.32 -7.26 -9.88
N GLU A 324 39.69 -6.10 -9.92
CA GLU A 324 40.12 -4.92 -9.17
C GLU A 324 40.12 -5.21 -7.64
N ILE A 325 39.12 -5.92 -7.13
CA ILE A 325 38.97 -6.23 -5.71
C ILE A 325 39.94 -7.36 -5.26
N TYR A 326 40.14 -8.34 -6.13
CA TYR A 326 40.99 -9.52 -5.89
C TYR A 326 42.12 -9.57 -6.91
N PRO A 327 43.27 -8.88 -6.67
CA PRO A 327 44.37 -8.79 -7.64
C PRO A 327 44.97 -10.15 -7.99
N ASP A 328 44.85 -11.13 -7.09
CA ASP A 328 45.29 -12.51 -7.28
C ASP A 328 44.23 -13.41 -7.95
N TYR A 329 43.15 -12.86 -8.50
CA TYR A 329 42.04 -13.58 -9.15
C TYR A 329 42.51 -14.65 -10.16
N TYR A 330 43.45 -14.32 -11.02
CA TYR A 330 43.92 -15.24 -12.04
C TYR A 330 44.79 -16.37 -11.51
N SER A 331 45.41 -16.23 -10.36
CA SER A 331 46.21 -17.26 -9.70
C SER A 331 45.35 -18.28 -8.93
N LYS A 332 44.07 -17.96 -8.67
CA LYS A 332 43.15 -18.83 -7.94
C LYS A 332 42.52 -19.90 -8.85
N GLU A 333 42.12 -21.00 -8.24
CA GLU A 333 41.36 -22.07 -8.87
C GLU A 333 39.98 -21.55 -9.37
N LYS A 334 39.44 -22.27 -10.36
CA LYS A 334 38.13 -21.88 -10.97
C LYS A 334 37.02 -21.71 -9.96
N GLU A 335 37.00 -22.58 -8.95
CA GLU A 335 35.95 -22.53 -7.87
C GLU A 335 36.05 -21.28 -7.04
N VAL A 336 37.25 -20.90 -6.61
CA VAL A 336 37.51 -19.67 -5.86
C VAL A 336 37.18 -18.45 -6.70
N ARG A 337 37.50 -18.45 -7.99
CA ARG A 337 37.13 -17.35 -8.90
C ARG A 337 35.61 -17.18 -9.01
N SER A 338 34.90 -18.29 -9.10
CA SER A 338 33.42 -18.27 -9.15
C SER A 338 32.81 -17.73 -7.85
N TYR A 339 33.36 -18.13 -6.71
CA TYR A 339 32.95 -17.58 -5.40
C TYR A 339 33.21 -16.09 -5.33
N PHE A 340 34.36 -15.59 -5.78
CA PHE A 340 34.65 -14.15 -5.76
C PHE A 340 33.68 -13.36 -6.67
N LEU A 341 33.31 -13.86 -7.84
CA LEU A 341 32.33 -13.24 -8.72
C LEU A 341 30.97 -13.14 -8.04
N ILE A 342 30.47 -14.21 -7.43
CA ILE A 342 29.18 -14.21 -6.74
C ILE A 342 29.22 -13.27 -5.53
N LYS A 343 30.31 -13.28 -4.75
CA LYS A 343 30.49 -12.39 -3.60
C LYS A 343 30.51 -10.92 -4.01
N THR A 344 31.19 -10.58 -5.11
CA THR A 344 31.19 -9.20 -5.64
C THR A 344 29.81 -8.78 -6.12
N LEU A 345 29.07 -9.67 -6.79
CA LEU A 345 27.72 -9.42 -7.29
C LEU A 345 26.73 -9.07 -6.16
N LEU A 346 26.84 -9.75 -5.02
CA LEU A 346 25.91 -9.62 -3.91
C LEU A 346 26.35 -8.65 -2.81
N SER A 347 27.63 -8.24 -2.81
CA SER A 347 28.17 -7.36 -1.77
C SER A 347 27.58 -5.95 -1.84
N LYS A 348 27.12 -5.44 -0.68
CA LYS A 348 26.66 -4.05 -0.49
C LYS A 348 27.70 -2.99 -0.89
N ALA A 349 28.98 -3.33 -0.76
CA ALA A 349 30.07 -2.42 -1.12
C ALA A 349 30.27 -2.27 -2.63
N TYR A 350 29.65 -3.14 -3.45
CA TYR A 350 29.90 -3.19 -4.90
C TYR A 350 28.60 -3.17 -5.69
N PHE A 351 28.12 -4.32 -6.17
CA PHE A 351 26.92 -4.34 -7.02
C PHE A 351 25.61 -4.37 -6.25
N ASP A 352 25.57 -5.05 -5.13
CA ASP A 352 24.40 -5.15 -4.25
C ASP A 352 23.08 -5.52 -4.98
N PHE A 353 23.15 -6.42 -5.95
CA PHE A 353 22.02 -6.72 -6.82
C PHE A 353 20.81 -7.30 -6.10
N ALA A 354 21.03 -8.05 -5.02
CA ALA A 354 19.94 -8.65 -4.26
C ALA A 354 19.05 -7.64 -3.52
N ASN A 355 19.61 -6.49 -3.16
CA ASN A 355 18.87 -5.43 -2.45
C ASN A 355 18.33 -4.35 -3.40
N LYS A 356 18.77 -4.32 -4.65
CA LYS A 356 18.24 -3.39 -5.64
C LYS A 356 16.86 -3.82 -6.14
N PRO A 357 15.99 -2.89 -6.56
CA PRO A 357 14.74 -3.24 -7.21
C PRO A 357 15.01 -3.91 -8.58
N LYS A 358 14.20 -4.91 -8.92
CA LYS A 358 14.34 -5.62 -10.20
C LYS A 358 14.35 -4.68 -11.40
N GLY A 359 13.57 -3.59 -11.34
CA GLY A 359 13.38 -2.66 -12.45
C GLY A 359 14.64 -2.00 -12.99
N ILE A 360 15.69 -1.87 -12.16
CA ILE A 360 16.95 -1.22 -12.54
C ILE A 360 18.10 -2.17 -12.82
N LEU A 361 17.88 -3.48 -12.67
CA LEU A 361 18.94 -4.47 -12.93
C LEU A 361 19.18 -4.65 -14.44
N PRO A 362 20.40 -4.96 -14.86
CA PRO A 362 20.72 -5.25 -16.25
C PRO A 362 20.12 -6.60 -16.67
N PHE A 363 19.05 -6.56 -17.47
CA PHE A 363 18.36 -7.78 -17.91
C PHE A 363 18.77 -8.22 -19.32
N HIS A 364 18.91 -7.27 -20.25
CA HIS A 364 19.13 -7.57 -21.65
C HIS A 364 20.36 -6.85 -22.19
N GLN A 365 21.02 -7.45 -23.16
CA GLN A 365 22.08 -6.81 -23.91
C GLN A 365 21.73 -6.84 -25.40
N LYS A 366 21.62 -5.65 -26.00
CA LYS A 366 21.43 -5.50 -27.44
C LYS A 366 22.63 -4.69 -27.98
N GLU A 367 23.46 -5.38 -28.78
CA GLU A 367 24.74 -4.82 -29.25
C GLU A 367 25.58 -4.36 -28.03
N ASP A 368 25.97 -3.08 -27.99
CA ASP A 368 26.74 -2.48 -26.89
C ASP A 368 25.87 -1.87 -25.78
N THR A 369 24.53 -1.97 -25.89
CA THR A 369 23.59 -1.35 -24.94
C THR A 369 23.04 -2.40 -23.99
N ILE A 370 23.18 -2.13 -22.69
CA ILE A 370 22.55 -2.91 -21.63
C ILE A 370 21.25 -2.24 -21.23
N LEU A 371 20.19 -3.02 -21.13
CA LEU A 371 18.84 -2.56 -20.86
C LEU A 371 18.30 -3.16 -19.58
N SER A 372 17.68 -2.31 -18.79
CA SER A 372 16.93 -2.66 -17.59
C SER A 372 15.45 -2.96 -17.92
N PRO A 373 14.69 -3.62 -17.03
CA PRO A 373 13.25 -3.80 -17.18
C PRO A 373 12.49 -2.49 -17.39
N ILE A 374 12.89 -1.39 -16.73
CA ILE A 374 12.28 -0.07 -16.95
C ILE A 374 12.39 0.33 -18.41
N GLU A 375 13.59 0.23 -19.00
CA GLU A 375 13.84 0.62 -20.40
C GLU A 375 13.06 -0.29 -21.36
N GLU A 376 12.90 -1.58 -21.04
CA GLU A 376 12.07 -2.49 -21.84
C GLU A 376 10.58 -2.11 -21.74
N HIS A 377 10.07 -1.72 -20.56
CA HIS A 377 8.71 -1.22 -20.41
C HIS A 377 8.49 0.10 -21.15
N ILE A 378 9.50 0.98 -21.18
CA ILE A 378 9.48 2.22 -21.96
C ILE A 378 9.41 1.93 -23.45
N LYS A 379 10.24 1.00 -23.96
CA LYS A 379 10.20 0.58 -25.36
C LYS A 379 8.85 -0.01 -25.76
N GLU A 380 8.29 -0.87 -24.91
CA GLU A 380 6.95 -1.42 -25.14
C GLU A 380 5.88 -0.31 -25.19
N ALA A 381 5.99 0.73 -24.36
CA ALA A 381 5.00 1.78 -24.28
C ALA A 381 4.95 2.70 -25.51
N VAL A 382 6.02 2.81 -26.27
CA VAL A 382 6.02 3.56 -27.55
C VAL A 382 4.95 3.06 -28.52
N PHE A 383 4.54 1.80 -28.44
CA PHE A 383 3.48 1.24 -29.30
C PHE A 383 2.07 1.71 -28.94
N TYR A 384 1.88 2.33 -27.77
CA TYR A 384 0.62 3.00 -27.39
C TYR A 384 0.64 4.48 -27.77
N GLU A 385 1.69 4.94 -28.40
CA GLU A 385 1.89 6.34 -28.74
C GLU A 385 0.70 6.91 -29.51
N ILE A 386 0.25 8.07 -29.05
CA ILE A 386 -0.75 8.89 -29.71
C ILE A 386 -0.01 10.09 -30.32
N PRO A 387 -0.22 10.42 -31.60
CA PRO A 387 0.45 11.57 -32.23
C PRO A 387 0.27 12.85 -31.38
N ASN A 388 1.37 13.57 -31.18
CA ASN A 388 1.41 14.82 -30.41
C ASN A 388 1.09 14.71 -28.91
N GLN A 389 1.07 13.50 -28.34
CA GLN A 389 0.92 13.27 -26.91
C GLN A 389 2.10 12.43 -26.39
N LYS A 390 2.59 12.75 -25.17
CA LYS A 390 3.57 11.89 -24.52
C LYS A 390 2.88 10.61 -24.02
N THR A 391 3.47 9.48 -24.32
CA THR A 391 3.00 8.20 -23.75
C THR A 391 3.19 8.21 -22.24
N LYS A 392 2.16 7.80 -21.49
CA LYS A 392 2.17 7.84 -20.02
C LYS A 392 2.55 6.48 -19.44
N ILE A 393 3.51 6.48 -18.53
CA ILE A 393 3.87 5.30 -17.73
C ILE A 393 3.94 5.70 -16.26
N HIS A 394 3.30 4.89 -15.43
CA HIS A 394 3.32 5.01 -13.99
C HIS A 394 4.03 3.82 -13.34
N PHE A 395 5.06 4.10 -12.53
CA PHE A 395 5.74 3.07 -11.74
C PHE A 395 5.40 3.24 -10.25
N THR A 396 5.06 2.15 -9.58
CA THR A 396 5.05 2.14 -8.12
C THR A 396 6.43 1.72 -7.63
N VAL A 397 7.09 2.55 -6.85
CA VAL A 397 8.47 2.35 -6.38
C VAL A 397 8.54 2.48 -4.86
N SER A 398 9.66 2.05 -4.26
CA SER A 398 9.96 2.41 -2.88
C SER A 398 10.67 3.77 -2.83
N PRO A 399 10.42 4.62 -1.80
CA PRO A 399 10.98 5.97 -1.72
C PRO A 399 12.51 6.00 -1.86
N GLU A 400 13.20 5.05 -1.25
CA GLU A 400 14.66 4.92 -1.26
C GLU A 400 15.25 4.63 -2.65
N HIS A 401 14.41 4.19 -3.59
CA HIS A 401 14.86 3.83 -4.94
C HIS A 401 14.41 4.81 -6.03
N GLN A 402 13.57 5.80 -5.71
CA GLN A 402 13.00 6.73 -6.69
C GLN A 402 14.08 7.39 -7.56
N SER A 403 15.14 7.92 -6.96
CA SER A 403 16.22 8.59 -7.70
C SER A 403 16.92 7.69 -8.71
N ALA A 404 17.05 6.40 -8.43
CA ALA A 404 17.62 5.44 -9.36
C ALA A 404 16.72 5.22 -10.60
N PHE A 405 15.39 5.21 -10.38
CA PHE A 405 14.41 5.14 -11.47
C PHE A 405 14.40 6.44 -12.30
N GLU A 406 14.40 7.61 -11.66
CA GLU A 406 14.45 8.91 -12.32
C GLU A 406 15.69 9.08 -13.21
N ASN A 407 16.85 8.63 -12.76
CA ASN A 407 18.10 8.67 -13.53
C ASN A 407 18.02 7.86 -14.84
N ILE A 408 17.25 6.79 -14.88
CA ILE A 408 17.05 5.99 -16.08
C ILE A 408 15.99 6.66 -16.98
N THR A 409 14.85 7.03 -16.39
CA THR A 409 13.70 7.52 -17.15
C THR A 409 13.90 8.92 -17.73
N SER A 410 14.71 9.77 -17.09
CA SER A 410 15.03 11.13 -17.58
C SER A 410 15.71 11.15 -18.96
N LYS A 411 16.28 10.05 -19.40
CA LYS A 411 16.88 9.90 -20.74
C LYS A 411 15.84 9.76 -21.87
N HIS A 412 14.56 9.63 -21.54
CA HIS A 412 13.47 9.34 -22.49
C HIS A 412 12.46 10.49 -22.54
N GLU A 413 12.79 11.55 -23.28
CA GLU A 413 12.00 12.81 -23.33
C GLU A 413 10.58 12.68 -23.90
N ASN A 414 10.34 11.67 -24.74
CA ASN A 414 9.04 11.45 -25.40
C ASN A 414 8.00 10.74 -24.52
N ILE A 415 8.36 10.38 -23.27
CA ILE A 415 7.52 9.64 -22.35
C ILE A 415 7.25 10.48 -21.10
N ALA A 416 6.02 10.50 -20.65
CA ALA A 416 5.62 11.08 -19.37
C ALA A 416 5.66 9.98 -18.31
N VAL A 417 6.74 9.96 -17.53
CA VAL A 417 6.87 9.00 -16.41
C VAL A 417 6.41 9.65 -15.13
N SER A 418 5.61 8.91 -14.37
CA SER A 418 5.18 9.29 -13.02
C SER A 418 5.49 8.17 -12.02
N PHE A 419 5.66 8.54 -10.76
CA PHE A 419 5.97 7.63 -9.67
C PHE A 419 4.97 7.77 -8.54
N SER A 420 4.68 6.68 -7.86
CA SER A 420 3.99 6.71 -6.57
C SER A 420 4.57 5.65 -5.62
N PHE A 421 4.29 5.82 -4.33
CA PHE A 421 4.68 4.89 -3.29
C PHE A 421 3.47 4.16 -2.76
N GLN A 422 3.66 2.96 -2.25
CA GLN A 422 2.65 2.34 -1.41
C GLN A 422 2.39 3.24 -0.21
N GLN A 423 1.13 3.56 0.05
CA GLN A 423 0.76 4.46 1.13
C GLN A 423 0.86 3.75 2.48
N GLU A 424 1.41 4.41 3.50
CA GLU A 424 1.57 3.85 4.85
C GLU A 424 0.23 3.43 5.50
N LYS A 425 -0.88 4.07 5.13
CA LYS A 425 -2.23 3.69 5.59
C LYS A 425 -2.66 2.30 5.11
N THR A 426 -1.96 1.71 4.13
CA THR A 426 -2.17 0.35 3.65
C THR A 426 -1.28 -0.69 4.34
N ASP A 427 -0.45 -0.26 5.28
CA ASP A 427 0.35 -1.17 6.10
C ASP A 427 -0.55 -2.01 7.00
N THR A 428 -0.10 -3.20 7.29
CA THR A 428 -0.84 -4.14 8.14
C THR A 428 -0.06 -4.47 9.40
N LEU A 429 -0.79 -4.69 10.50
CA LEU A 429 -0.21 -5.03 11.78
C LEU A 429 0.42 -6.43 11.72
N ALA A 430 1.67 -6.57 12.14
CA ALA A 430 2.28 -7.88 12.34
C ALA A 430 1.90 -8.46 13.70
N VAL A 431 1.70 -9.79 13.76
CA VAL A 431 1.38 -10.48 15.02
C VAL A 431 2.29 -11.69 15.23
N SER A 432 2.48 -12.07 16.49
CA SER A 432 3.15 -13.31 16.85
C SER A 432 2.31 -14.53 16.43
N ASN A 433 2.87 -15.74 16.56
CA ASN A 433 2.13 -16.99 16.33
C ASN A 433 0.90 -17.14 17.24
N GLN A 434 0.88 -16.45 18.40
CA GLN A 434 -0.25 -16.41 19.33
C GLN A 434 -1.26 -15.28 19.03
N ASN A 435 -1.16 -14.65 17.85
CA ASN A 435 -2.01 -13.54 17.40
C ASN A 435 -1.94 -12.27 18.28
N LYS A 436 -0.83 -12.08 19.02
CA LYS A 436 -0.59 -10.84 19.77
C LYS A 436 0.20 -9.86 18.88
N PRO A 437 -0.10 -8.55 18.95
CA PRO A 437 0.65 -7.54 18.20
C PRO A 437 2.15 -7.69 18.41
N LEU A 438 2.92 -7.72 17.32
CA LEU A 438 4.37 -7.80 17.36
C LEU A 438 4.96 -6.44 17.73
N ARG A 439 6.00 -6.45 18.55
CA ARG A 439 6.71 -5.24 18.97
C ARG A 439 8.19 -5.34 18.62
N SER A 440 8.76 -4.21 18.23
CA SER A 440 10.20 -4.02 18.06
C SER A 440 10.93 -3.96 19.42
N SER A 441 12.24 -3.92 19.40
CA SER A 441 13.09 -3.88 20.60
C SER A 441 12.84 -2.64 21.49
N ASP A 442 12.37 -1.55 20.92
CA ASP A 442 11.97 -0.31 21.62
C ASP A 442 10.49 -0.31 22.07
N GLY A 443 9.77 -1.42 21.85
CA GLY A 443 8.40 -1.63 22.28
C GLY A 443 7.34 -1.09 21.32
N ALA A 444 7.70 -0.48 20.19
CA ALA A 444 6.76 0.02 19.21
C ALA A 444 6.06 -1.12 18.42
N LEU A 445 4.83 -0.89 17.96
CA LEU A 445 4.12 -1.84 17.09
C LEU A 445 4.85 -2.01 15.75
N VAL A 446 4.91 -3.25 15.27
CA VAL A 446 5.52 -3.58 13.99
C VAL A 446 4.43 -3.66 12.92
N PHE A 447 4.59 -2.83 11.89
CA PHE A 447 3.77 -2.85 10.69
C PHE A 447 4.55 -3.43 9.51
N ARG A 448 3.82 -3.97 8.55
CA ARG A 448 4.38 -4.51 7.30
C ARG A 448 3.57 -4.02 6.12
N PRO A 449 4.21 -3.80 4.96
CA PRO A 449 3.49 -3.50 3.73
C PRO A 449 2.40 -4.52 3.44
N GLY A 450 1.22 -4.06 3.07
CA GLY A 450 0.03 -4.89 2.79
C GLY A 450 0.11 -5.74 1.52
N GLY A 451 1.29 -5.85 0.89
CA GLY A 451 1.50 -6.61 -0.34
C GLY A 451 1.03 -5.84 -1.59
N HIS A 452 0.97 -6.55 -2.73
CA HIS A 452 0.58 -5.90 -3.99
C HIS A 452 -0.90 -5.47 -4.02
N GLY A 453 -1.72 -5.95 -3.10
CA GLY A 453 -3.11 -5.50 -2.93
C GLY A 453 -3.22 -4.02 -2.55
N ALA A 454 -2.26 -3.50 -1.79
CA ALA A 454 -2.19 -2.09 -1.43
C ALA A 454 -2.13 -1.15 -2.66
N LEU A 455 -1.64 -1.65 -3.79
CA LEU A 455 -1.47 -0.88 -5.03
C LEU A 455 -2.79 -0.53 -5.73
N ILE A 456 -3.93 -1.05 -5.27
CA ILE A 456 -5.24 -0.62 -5.76
C ILE A 456 -5.47 0.87 -5.47
N GLU A 457 -4.94 1.40 -4.36
CA GLU A 457 -5.00 2.83 -4.06
C GLU A 457 -4.16 3.67 -5.03
N ASN A 458 -2.98 3.17 -5.42
CA ASN A 458 -2.14 3.83 -6.42
C ASN A 458 -2.85 3.84 -7.79
N LEU A 459 -3.49 2.73 -8.18
CA LEU A 459 -4.30 2.65 -9.39
C LEU A 459 -5.51 3.58 -9.31
N ASN A 460 -6.17 3.63 -8.15
CA ASN A 460 -7.30 4.54 -7.89
C ASN A 460 -6.91 6.01 -7.98
N ALA A 461 -5.66 6.38 -7.76
CA ALA A 461 -5.18 7.76 -7.89
C ALA A 461 -4.99 8.22 -9.35
N LEU A 462 -4.84 7.30 -10.32
CA LEU A 462 -4.64 7.65 -11.73
C LEU A 462 -5.87 8.31 -12.33
N ALA A 463 -5.65 9.25 -13.26
CA ALA A 463 -6.72 9.99 -13.94
C ALA A 463 -7.05 9.46 -15.34
N SER A 464 -6.29 8.49 -15.83
CA SER A 464 -6.42 7.97 -17.20
C SER A 464 -7.68 7.12 -17.39
N ASP A 465 -8.20 7.09 -18.63
CA ASP A 465 -9.41 6.33 -18.97
C ASP A 465 -9.12 4.84 -19.00
N ILE A 466 -7.99 4.50 -19.61
CA ILE A 466 -7.54 3.13 -19.88
C ILE A 466 -6.17 2.91 -19.27
N VAL A 467 -6.02 1.84 -18.52
CA VAL A 467 -4.75 1.50 -17.87
C VAL A 467 -4.35 0.07 -18.20
N PHE A 468 -3.17 -0.09 -18.83
CA PHE A 468 -2.51 -1.39 -19.00
C PHE A 468 -1.69 -1.72 -17.77
N ILE A 469 -1.87 -2.90 -17.18
CA ILE A 469 -1.13 -3.36 -16.01
C ILE A 469 -0.23 -4.54 -16.41
N LYS A 470 1.04 -4.46 -16.05
CA LYS A 470 2.02 -5.52 -16.29
C LYS A 470 3.10 -5.51 -15.21
N ASN A 471 3.54 -6.68 -14.78
CA ASN A 471 4.62 -6.79 -13.80
C ASN A 471 5.95 -6.31 -14.39
N ILE A 472 6.79 -5.67 -13.55
CA ILE A 472 8.10 -5.14 -13.93
C ILE A 472 9.04 -6.20 -14.52
N ASP A 473 8.93 -7.44 -14.10
CA ASP A 473 9.81 -8.54 -14.51
C ASP A 473 9.31 -9.35 -15.72
N ASN A 474 8.11 -9.04 -16.26
CA ASN A 474 7.58 -9.66 -17.46
C ASN A 474 7.99 -8.86 -18.70
N VAL A 475 9.22 -9.03 -19.14
CA VAL A 475 9.81 -8.35 -20.31
C VAL A 475 10.48 -9.36 -21.21
N SER A 476 10.69 -9.01 -22.48
CA SER A 476 11.39 -9.86 -23.46
C SER A 476 12.21 -9.00 -24.39
N GLN A 477 13.38 -9.52 -24.79
CA GLN A 477 14.22 -8.89 -25.79
C GLN A 477 13.74 -9.17 -27.23
N ASN A 478 13.21 -10.36 -27.50
CA ASN A 478 13.02 -10.88 -28.86
C ASN A 478 11.56 -10.85 -29.34
N HIS A 479 10.57 -10.84 -28.43
CA HIS A 479 9.16 -11.03 -28.79
C HIS A 479 8.33 -9.74 -28.71
N ILE A 480 8.96 -8.58 -28.87
CA ILE A 480 8.27 -7.27 -28.69
C ILE A 480 7.11 -7.13 -29.68
N ALA A 481 7.26 -7.55 -30.93
CA ALA A 481 6.20 -7.44 -31.93
C ALA A 481 4.95 -8.24 -31.57
N ASP A 482 5.12 -9.47 -31.08
CA ASP A 482 4.03 -10.31 -30.62
C ASP A 482 3.37 -9.74 -29.37
N ILE A 483 4.17 -9.32 -28.38
CA ILE A 483 3.68 -8.68 -27.16
C ILE A 483 2.80 -7.49 -27.51
N VAL A 484 3.27 -6.60 -28.39
CA VAL A 484 2.54 -5.43 -28.84
C VAL A 484 1.25 -5.80 -29.55
N LYS A 485 1.30 -6.78 -30.44
CA LYS A 485 0.13 -7.27 -31.16
C LYS A 485 -0.98 -7.68 -30.19
N TYR A 486 -0.65 -8.49 -29.17
CA TYR A 486 -1.63 -8.96 -28.19
C TYR A 486 -2.05 -7.89 -27.19
N LYS A 487 -1.19 -6.89 -26.92
CA LYS A 487 -1.59 -5.70 -26.14
C LYS A 487 -2.69 -4.90 -26.87
N LYS A 488 -2.49 -4.61 -28.14
CA LYS A 488 -3.50 -3.94 -28.96
C LYS A 488 -4.79 -4.76 -29.05
N PHE A 489 -4.66 -6.06 -29.18
CA PHE A 489 -5.79 -7.00 -29.24
C PHE A 489 -6.64 -6.92 -27.97
N ILE A 490 -6.09 -7.10 -26.77
CA ILE A 490 -6.86 -7.01 -25.52
C ILE A 490 -7.41 -5.59 -25.28
N GLY A 491 -6.67 -4.54 -25.70
CA GLY A 491 -7.14 -3.15 -25.67
C GLY A 491 -8.32 -2.91 -26.58
N GLY A 492 -8.31 -3.51 -27.79
CA GLY A 492 -9.43 -3.44 -28.74
C GLY A 492 -10.69 -4.12 -28.23
N ILE A 493 -10.53 -5.28 -27.56
CA ILE A 493 -11.65 -5.95 -26.87
C ILE A 493 -12.24 -5.03 -25.79
N LEU A 494 -11.39 -4.41 -24.97
CA LEU A 494 -11.86 -3.48 -23.95
C LEU A 494 -12.68 -2.33 -24.55
N PHE A 495 -12.19 -1.67 -25.59
CA PHE A 495 -12.92 -0.59 -26.26
C PHE A 495 -14.27 -1.04 -26.81
N HIS A 496 -14.30 -2.21 -27.45
CA HIS A 496 -15.53 -2.78 -27.97
C HIS A 496 -16.55 -3.04 -26.87
N LEU A 497 -16.13 -3.71 -25.80
CA LEU A 497 -17.00 -4.04 -24.67
C LEU A 497 -17.49 -2.79 -23.93
N GLN A 498 -16.61 -1.79 -23.70
CA GLN A 498 -17.03 -0.53 -23.09
C GLN A 498 -18.09 0.20 -23.94
N GLN A 499 -17.94 0.22 -25.25
CA GLN A 499 -18.95 0.82 -26.14
C GLN A 499 -20.32 0.15 -25.97
N LEU A 500 -20.35 -1.19 -25.93
CA LEU A 500 -21.60 -1.96 -25.74
C LEU A 500 -22.18 -1.76 -24.33
N ILE A 501 -21.33 -1.78 -23.28
CA ILE A 501 -21.74 -1.54 -21.90
C ILE A 501 -22.34 -0.14 -21.76
N PHE A 502 -21.65 0.88 -22.25
CA PHE A 502 -22.08 2.27 -22.12
C PHE A 502 -23.37 2.54 -22.91
N GLY A 503 -23.51 1.92 -24.12
CA GLY A 503 -24.76 1.93 -24.88
C GLY A 503 -25.90 1.28 -24.09
N SER A 504 -25.65 0.12 -23.47
CA SER A 504 -26.65 -0.60 -22.69
C SER A 504 -27.07 0.19 -21.44
N LEU A 505 -26.12 0.82 -20.71
CA LEU A 505 -26.42 1.66 -19.55
C LEU A 505 -27.28 2.89 -19.93
N ASN A 506 -26.99 3.53 -21.06
CA ASN A 506 -27.80 4.63 -21.57
C ASN A 506 -29.21 4.17 -21.93
N ASP A 507 -29.35 3.01 -22.59
CA ASP A 507 -30.64 2.44 -22.91
C ASP A 507 -31.45 2.07 -21.66
N LEU A 508 -30.84 1.48 -20.63
CA LEU A 508 -31.49 1.13 -19.36
C LEU A 508 -32.06 2.34 -18.61
N GLN A 509 -31.49 3.54 -18.82
CA GLN A 509 -32.00 4.77 -18.20
C GLN A 509 -33.17 5.41 -18.93
N ARG A 510 -33.50 4.93 -20.10
CA ARG A 510 -34.64 5.48 -20.90
C ARG A 510 -35.97 5.02 -20.30
N LYS A 511 -36.91 5.96 -20.16
CA LYS A 511 -38.25 5.66 -19.66
C LYS A 511 -39.05 4.76 -20.60
N ASP A 512 -38.72 4.77 -21.90
CA ASP A 512 -39.43 4.07 -22.99
C ASP A 512 -38.70 2.76 -23.40
N ILE A 513 -37.78 2.24 -22.57
CA ILE A 513 -37.08 0.99 -22.89
C ILE A 513 -38.07 -0.18 -23.08
N THR A 514 -37.89 -0.92 -24.16
CA THR A 514 -38.72 -2.08 -24.49
C THR A 514 -38.21 -3.36 -23.83
N ASP A 515 -39.10 -4.35 -23.63
CA ASP A 515 -38.71 -5.66 -23.07
C ASP A 515 -37.74 -6.39 -24.00
N GLU A 516 -37.90 -6.20 -25.32
CA GLU A 516 -36.95 -6.72 -26.30
C GLU A 516 -35.53 -6.16 -26.09
N LYS A 517 -35.40 -4.87 -25.80
CA LYS A 517 -34.11 -4.26 -25.57
C LYS A 517 -33.46 -4.78 -24.25
N ILE A 518 -34.25 -4.98 -23.20
CA ILE A 518 -33.80 -5.59 -21.95
C ILE A 518 -33.30 -7.01 -22.21
N ARG A 519 -34.00 -7.78 -23.05
CA ARG A 519 -33.59 -9.12 -23.46
C ARG A 519 -32.23 -9.10 -24.18
N VAL A 520 -32.02 -8.19 -25.11
CA VAL A 520 -30.74 -8.04 -25.83
C VAL A 520 -29.62 -7.67 -24.88
N ILE A 521 -29.84 -6.73 -23.95
CA ILE A 521 -28.86 -6.36 -22.93
C ILE A 521 -28.53 -7.55 -22.02
N LYS A 522 -29.54 -8.30 -21.61
CA LYS A 522 -29.34 -9.52 -20.83
C LYS A 522 -28.47 -10.55 -21.56
N GLU A 523 -28.81 -10.83 -22.84
CA GLU A 523 -28.04 -11.76 -23.67
C GLU A 523 -26.59 -11.31 -23.83
N PHE A 524 -26.33 -10.04 -24.10
CA PHE A 524 -25.00 -9.45 -24.14
C PHE A 524 -24.25 -9.66 -22.82
N ALA A 525 -24.88 -9.34 -21.67
CA ALA A 525 -24.27 -9.51 -20.36
C ALA A 525 -23.86 -10.97 -20.08
N GLN A 526 -24.67 -11.94 -20.50
CA GLN A 526 -24.42 -13.35 -20.30
C GLN A 526 -23.37 -13.92 -21.28
N MET A 527 -23.48 -13.56 -22.58
CA MET A 527 -22.65 -14.18 -23.61
C MET A 527 -21.26 -13.55 -23.73
N GLU A 528 -21.18 -12.20 -23.67
CA GLU A 528 -19.93 -11.48 -23.90
C GLU A 528 -19.19 -11.16 -22.59
N LEU A 529 -19.93 -10.87 -21.51
CA LEU A 529 -19.34 -10.51 -20.22
C LEU A 529 -19.31 -11.68 -19.24
N HIS A 530 -19.88 -12.84 -19.60
CA HIS A 530 -19.99 -14.02 -18.76
C HIS A 530 -20.66 -13.75 -17.39
N LEU A 531 -21.58 -12.78 -17.32
CA LEU A 531 -22.31 -12.49 -16.09
C LEU A 531 -23.33 -13.59 -15.81
N VAL A 532 -23.28 -14.14 -14.59
CA VAL A 532 -24.25 -15.15 -14.14
C VAL A 532 -25.40 -14.42 -13.45
N LEU A 533 -26.57 -14.46 -14.08
CA LEU A 533 -27.79 -13.86 -13.52
C LEU A 533 -28.50 -14.83 -12.57
N PRO A 534 -29.32 -14.34 -11.62
CA PRO A 534 -30.16 -15.16 -10.78
C PRO A 534 -31.09 -16.06 -11.62
N ASN A 535 -31.32 -17.28 -11.15
CA ASN A 535 -32.16 -18.25 -11.87
C ASN A 535 -33.61 -17.77 -12.08
N ASP A 536 -34.10 -16.93 -11.19
CA ASP A 536 -35.44 -16.34 -11.20
C ASP A 536 -35.47 -14.92 -11.82
N PHE A 537 -34.37 -14.43 -12.39
CA PHE A 537 -34.29 -13.11 -13.02
C PHE A 537 -35.43 -12.83 -13.98
N GLY A 538 -35.86 -13.82 -14.73
CA GLY A 538 -37.00 -13.69 -15.67
C GLY A 538 -38.37 -13.51 -15.00
N ARG A 539 -38.46 -13.67 -13.68
CA ARG A 539 -39.66 -13.42 -12.86
C ARG A 539 -39.70 -12.06 -12.21
N TYR A 540 -38.58 -11.32 -12.28
CA TYR A 540 -38.47 -10.00 -11.70
C TYR A 540 -39.39 -9.04 -12.47
N GLU A 541 -39.96 -8.07 -11.78
CA GLU A 541 -40.64 -6.96 -12.44
C GLU A 541 -39.65 -6.20 -13.31
N LYS A 542 -40.17 -5.59 -14.38
CA LYS A 542 -39.37 -4.86 -15.37
C LYS A 542 -38.42 -3.83 -14.73
N ALA A 543 -38.88 -3.08 -13.73
CA ALA A 543 -38.08 -2.10 -13.00
C ALA A 543 -36.89 -2.77 -12.29
N SER A 544 -37.12 -3.91 -11.64
CA SER A 544 -36.06 -4.65 -10.92
C SER A 544 -35.07 -5.32 -11.89
N GLN A 545 -35.54 -5.75 -13.09
CA GLN A 545 -34.62 -6.24 -14.13
C GLN A 545 -33.69 -5.13 -14.62
N ILE A 546 -34.23 -3.93 -14.83
CA ILE A 546 -33.46 -2.75 -15.24
C ILE A 546 -32.44 -2.37 -14.17
N GLU A 547 -32.86 -2.25 -12.93
CA GLU A 547 -32.00 -1.91 -11.79
C GLU A 547 -30.84 -2.91 -11.64
N TYR A 548 -31.17 -4.21 -11.64
CA TYR A 548 -30.16 -5.27 -11.54
C TYR A 548 -29.14 -5.22 -12.68
N LEU A 549 -29.60 -5.11 -13.95
CA LEU A 549 -28.69 -5.02 -15.09
C LEU A 549 -27.85 -3.74 -15.06
N PHE A 550 -28.44 -2.64 -14.58
CA PHE A 550 -27.71 -1.38 -14.45
C PHE A 550 -26.59 -1.50 -13.41
N GLU A 551 -26.83 -2.06 -12.25
CA GLU A 551 -25.83 -2.29 -11.20
C GLU A 551 -24.71 -3.22 -11.68
N GLU A 552 -25.08 -4.33 -12.36
CA GLU A 552 -24.11 -5.29 -12.88
C GLU A 552 -23.22 -4.73 -13.99
N LEU A 553 -23.72 -3.81 -14.80
CA LEU A 553 -22.98 -3.22 -15.91
C LEU A 553 -22.23 -1.93 -15.52
N ASN A 554 -22.66 -1.21 -14.47
CA ASN A 554 -22.02 0.04 -14.04
C ASN A 554 -20.87 -0.21 -13.04
N ARG A 555 -19.89 -0.98 -13.49
CA ARG A 555 -18.70 -1.35 -12.72
C ARG A 555 -17.42 -1.17 -13.55
N PRO A 556 -16.24 -1.01 -12.90
CA PRO A 556 -14.98 -1.08 -13.62
C PRO A 556 -14.87 -2.39 -14.40
N ILE A 557 -14.21 -2.35 -15.55
CA ILE A 557 -14.00 -3.53 -16.40
C ILE A 557 -12.52 -3.80 -16.58
N ARG A 558 -12.16 -5.09 -16.65
CA ARG A 558 -10.83 -5.55 -17.06
C ARG A 558 -10.90 -6.66 -18.08
N VAL A 559 -10.01 -6.61 -19.07
CA VAL A 559 -9.73 -7.71 -19.99
C VAL A 559 -8.36 -8.26 -19.65
N CYS A 560 -8.28 -9.55 -19.33
CA CYS A 560 -7.07 -10.21 -18.85
C CYS A 560 -6.61 -11.26 -19.85
N GLY A 561 -5.37 -11.14 -20.34
CA GLY A 561 -4.73 -12.19 -21.12
C GLY A 561 -4.45 -13.41 -20.24
N MET A 562 -4.84 -14.60 -20.72
CA MET A 562 -4.57 -15.88 -20.05
C MET A 562 -3.68 -16.73 -20.95
N VAL A 563 -2.62 -17.29 -20.38
CA VAL A 563 -1.71 -18.20 -21.09
C VAL A 563 -1.94 -19.63 -20.66
N ARG A 564 -1.56 -20.59 -21.49
CA ARG A 564 -1.57 -22.01 -21.10
C ARG A 564 -0.64 -22.23 -19.93
N ASN A 565 -1.10 -23.04 -18.97
CA ASN A 565 -0.31 -23.41 -17.79
C ASN A 565 0.66 -24.53 -18.17
N GLU A 566 1.96 -24.27 -18.03
CA GLU A 566 3.04 -25.24 -18.25
C GLU A 566 3.72 -25.65 -16.92
N GLY A 567 3.06 -25.41 -15.78
CA GLY A 567 3.59 -25.72 -14.44
C GLY A 567 4.03 -24.48 -13.67
N GLU A 568 3.68 -23.29 -14.13
CA GLU A 568 4.00 -22.03 -13.43
C GLU A 568 3.19 -21.89 -12.13
N PRO A 569 3.86 -21.54 -11.01
CA PRO A 569 3.15 -21.24 -9.76
C PRO A 569 2.50 -19.86 -9.85
N GLY A 570 1.27 -19.74 -9.33
CA GLY A 570 0.57 -18.45 -9.23
C GLY A 570 -0.93 -18.57 -9.37
N GLY A 571 -1.58 -17.46 -9.71
CA GLY A 571 -3.02 -17.39 -9.86
C GLY A 571 -3.52 -17.90 -11.21
N GLY A 572 -4.70 -18.52 -11.18
CA GLY A 572 -5.40 -19.00 -12.38
C GLY A 572 -6.81 -18.42 -12.49
N PRO A 573 -7.42 -18.54 -13.68
CA PRO A 573 -8.81 -18.14 -13.91
C PRO A 573 -9.76 -19.22 -13.44
N PHE A 574 -10.73 -18.83 -12.60
CA PHE A 574 -11.72 -19.74 -12.03
C PHE A 574 -13.11 -19.10 -11.99
N TRP A 575 -14.13 -19.93 -12.02
CA TRP A 575 -15.48 -19.61 -11.60
C TRP A 575 -15.56 -19.76 -10.09
N VAL A 576 -15.88 -18.69 -9.39
CA VAL A 576 -15.91 -18.61 -7.93
C VAL A 576 -17.31 -18.28 -7.45
N LYS A 577 -17.76 -18.95 -6.39
CA LYS A 577 -19.02 -18.68 -5.72
C LYS A 577 -18.75 -17.89 -4.44
N ASN A 578 -19.32 -16.67 -4.35
CA ASN A 578 -19.20 -15.84 -3.15
C ASN A 578 -20.14 -16.31 -2.02
N GLU A 579 -20.09 -15.67 -0.85
CA GLU A 579 -20.89 -16.00 0.31
C GLU A 579 -22.40 -15.83 0.06
N GLU A 580 -22.81 -14.93 -0.83
CA GLU A 580 -24.19 -14.70 -1.22
C GLU A 580 -24.69 -15.71 -2.27
N GLY A 581 -23.83 -16.60 -2.73
CA GLY A 581 -24.15 -17.64 -3.72
C GLY A 581 -24.01 -17.18 -5.17
N LYS A 582 -23.57 -15.95 -5.45
CA LYS A 582 -23.31 -15.42 -6.79
C LYS A 582 -22.03 -16.04 -7.34
N VAL A 583 -22.07 -16.44 -8.61
CA VAL A 583 -20.92 -17.03 -9.33
C VAL A 583 -20.34 -15.99 -10.29
N SER A 584 -19.01 -15.83 -10.27
CA SER A 584 -18.30 -14.90 -11.16
C SER A 584 -16.92 -15.43 -11.55
N LEU A 585 -16.38 -14.87 -12.65
CA LEU A 585 -15.00 -15.14 -13.07
C LEU A 585 -14.01 -14.36 -12.19
N GLN A 586 -13.04 -15.07 -11.61
CA GLN A 586 -12.03 -14.51 -10.72
C GLN A 586 -10.65 -15.07 -11.04
N ILE A 587 -9.62 -14.27 -10.77
CA ILE A 587 -8.25 -14.74 -10.67
C ILE A 587 -8.03 -15.15 -9.21
N VAL A 588 -7.67 -16.42 -8.98
CA VAL A 588 -7.46 -16.96 -7.64
C VAL A 588 -6.06 -17.54 -7.52
N GLU A 589 -5.34 -17.18 -6.46
CA GLU A 589 -4.04 -17.75 -6.14
C GLU A 589 -4.19 -19.06 -5.35
N THR A 590 -3.27 -19.98 -5.54
CA THR A 590 -3.29 -21.30 -4.90
C THR A 590 -3.34 -21.19 -3.36
N SER A 591 -2.73 -20.17 -2.77
CA SER A 591 -2.75 -19.90 -1.33
C SER A 591 -4.16 -19.59 -0.77
N GLN A 592 -5.07 -19.13 -1.62
CA GLN A 592 -6.45 -18.80 -1.25
C GLN A 592 -7.38 -20.02 -1.27
N ILE A 593 -6.91 -21.16 -1.77
CA ILE A 593 -7.71 -22.37 -1.99
C ILE A 593 -7.45 -23.39 -0.89
N ASP A 594 -8.49 -24.12 -0.48
CA ASP A 594 -8.34 -25.26 0.44
C ASP A 594 -7.95 -26.52 -0.34
N LEU A 595 -6.64 -26.74 -0.47
CA LEU A 595 -6.12 -27.94 -1.14
C LEU A 595 -6.28 -29.24 -0.32
N ALA A 596 -6.66 -29.17 0.96
CA ALA A 596 -7.01 -30.35 1.74
C ALA A 596 -8.41 -30.89 1.35
N ASN A 597 -9.24 -30.04 0.73
CA ASN A 597 -10.51 -30.48 0.14
C ASN A 597 -10.24 -31.08 -1.24
N GLU A 598 -10.51 -32.37 -1.41
CA GLU A 598 -10.24 -33.11 -2.64
C GLU A 598 -10.93 -32.50 -3.88
N GLN A 599 -12.17 -32.01 -3.74
CA GLN A 599 -12.90 -31.38 -4.85
C GLN A 599 -12.22 -30.08 -5.29
N GLN A 600 -11.80 -29.24 -4.35
CA GLN A 600 -11.09 -28.00 -4.65
C GLN A 600 -9.71 -28.28 -5.27
N ALA A 601 -8.97 -29.24 -4.74
CA ALA A 601 -7.70 -29.69 -5.31
C ALA A 601 -7.86 -30.21 -6.74
N GLN A 602 -8.90 -31.00 -7.03
CA GLN A 602 -9.20 -31.49 -8.36
C GLN A 602 -9.51 -30.38 -9.35
N ILE A 603 -10.27 -29.34 -8.94
CA ILE A 603 -10.54 -28.17 -9.79
C ILE A 603 -9.22 -27.45 -10.14
N VAL A 604 -8.31 -27.27 -9.20
CA VAL A 604 -7.00 -26.66 -9.43
C VAL A 604 -6.15 -27.47 -10.38
N ASN A 605 -6.09 -28.79 -10.19
CA ASN A 605 -5.32 -29.70 -11.05
C ASN A 605 -5.84 -29.75 -12.49
N ASN A 606 -7.13 -29.47 -12.70
CA ASN A 606 -7.74 -29.40 -14.03
C ASN A 606 -7.61 -28.00 -14.68
N ALA A 607 -6.96 -27.03 -14.00
CA ALA A 607 -6.77 -25.70 -14.56
C ALA A 607 -5.81 -25.73 -15.76
N THR A 608 -6.31 -25.28 -16.91
CA THR A 608 -5.57 -25.30 -18.18
C THR A 608 -4.82 -24.01 -18.49
N HIS A 609 -5.14 -22.94 -17.75
CA HIS A 609 -4.60 -21.61 -17.99
C HIS A 609 -4.10 -20.97 -16.67
N PHE A 610 -3.24 -20.00 -16.87
CA PHE A 610 -2.56 -19.26 -15.81
C PHE A 610 -2.66 -17.74 -16.10
N ASN A 611 -2.65 -16.92 -15.05
CA ASN A 611 -2.66 -15.45 -15.16
C ASN A 611 -1.23 -14.90 -15.25
N PRO A 612 -0.77 -14.41 -16.42
CA PRO A 612 0.55 -13.82 -16.57
C PRO A 612 0.66 -12.40 -15.98
N VAL A 613 -0.42 -11.85 -15.43
CA VAL A 613 -0.54 -10.44 -15.05
C VAL A 613 -0.26 -9.52 -16.24
N ASP A 614 -1.09 -9.68 -17.28
CA ASP A 614 -1.13 -8.85 -18.47
C ASP A 614 -2.58 -8.48 -18.77
N LEU A 615 -2.99 -7.29 -18.32
CA LEU A 615 -4.39 -6.89 -18.33
C LEU A 615 -4.56 -5.41 -18.71
N VAL A 616 -5.73 -5.09 -19.22
CA VAL A 616 -6.15 -3.72 -19.53
C VAL A 616 -7.45 -3.41 -18.81
N CYS A 617 -7.54 -2.23 -18.22
CA CYS A 617 -8.62 -1.78 -17.35
C CYS A 617 -9.29 -0.52 -17.88
N GLY A 618 -10.61 -0.46 -17.80
CA GLY A 618 -11.41 0.76 -17.96
C GLY A 618 -11.82 1.30 -16.59
N LEU A 619 -11.38 2.51 -16.26
CA LEU A 619 -11.52 3.10 -14.92
C LEU A 619 -12.62 4.17 -14.82
N LYS A 620 -13.33 4.47 -15.91
CA LYS A 620 -14.42 5.46 -15.95
C LYS A 620 -15.75 4.83 -16.32
N ASN A 621 -16.82 5.40 -15.79
CA ASN A 621 -18.17 5.01 -16.10
C ASN A 621 -18.66 5.61 -17.45
N TYR A 622 -19.87 5.30 -17.87
CA TYR A 622 -20.49 5.75 -19.12
C TYR A 622 -20.73 7.28 -19.19
N LYS A 623 -20.61 8.01 -18.06
CA LYS A 623 -20.65 9.47 -18.00
C LYS A 623 -19.26 10.11 -18.05
N GLY A 624 -18.20 9.32 -18.14
CA GLY A 624 -16.82 9.77 -18.08
C GLY A 624 -16.31 10.08 -16.66
N GLU A 625 -17.08 9.76 -15.64
CA GLU A 625 -16.71 9.93 -14.23
C GLU A 625 -15.85 8.74 -13.79
N LYS A 626 -14.85 9.03 -12.96
CA LYS A 626 -13.96 8.02 -12.43
C LYS A 626 -14.67 7.16 -11.37
N PHE A 627 -14.49 5.84 -11.42
CA PHE A 627 -14.89 4.97 -10.34
C PHE A 627 -13.99 5.15 -9.11
N ASP A 628 -14.57 5.06 -7.91
CA ASP A 628 -13.80 4.80 -6.70
C ASP A 628 -13.56 3.30 -6.60
N LEU A 629 -12.35 2.87 -6.97
CA LEU A 629 -12.00 1.46 -7.06
C LEU A 629 -12.05 0.73 -5.71
N MET A 630 -11.97 1.48 -4.60
CA MET A 630 -12.02 0.91 -3.26
C MET A 630 -13.39 0.27 -2.95
N GLN A 631 -14.47 0.74 -3.58
CA GLN A 631 -15.82 0.19 -3.42
C GLN A 631 -15.98 -1.19 -4.07
N PHE A 632 -15.05 -1.59 -4.94
CA PHE A 632 -15.10 -2.85 -5.69
C PHE A 632 -14.13 -3.91 -5.17
N VAL A 633 -13.50 -3.67 -4.01
CA VAL A 633 -12.59 -4.61 -3.34
C VAL A 633 -13.39 -5.59 -2.50
N ASP A 634 -13.11 -6.88 -2.61
CA ASP A 634 -13.58 -7.89 -1.66
C ASP A 634 -12.56 -8.04 -0.52
N GLN A 635 -12.86 -7.45 0.62
CA GLN A 635 -12.00 -7.45 1.80
C GLN A 635 -11.80 -8.84 2.41
N ASN A 636 -12.68 -9.80 2.13
CA ASN A 636 -12.63 -11.16 2.68
C ASN A 636 -11.63 -12.06 1.94
N THR A 637 -11.02 -11.59 0.86
CA THR A 637 -10.07 -12.34 0.02
C THR A 637 -8.60 -12.06 0.33
N GLY A 638 -8.30 -11.37 1.43
CA GLY A 638 -6.95 -11.25 1.96
C GLY A 638 -6.41 -12.59 2.47
N PHE A 639 -5.14 -12.65 2.82
CA PHE A 639 -4.53 -13.87 3.33
C PHE A 639 -3.43 -13.61 4.37
N ILE A 640 -3.21 -14.61 5.23
CA ILE A 640 -2.18 -14.56 6.27
C ILE A 640 -0.95 -15.30 5.77
N VAL A 641 0.21 -14.64 5.85
CA VAL A 641 1.51 -15.22 5.52
C VAL A 641 2.37 -15.34 6.78
N SER A 642 3.07 -16.47 6.89
CA SER A 642 4.10 -16.65 7.91
C SER A 642 5.42 -16.12 7.36
N LYS A 643 6.08 -15.25 8.12
CA LYS A 643 7.39 -14.64 7.80
C LYS A 643 8.33 -14.86 8.99
N ASN A 644 9.61 -14.59 8.78
CA ASN A 644 10.63 -14.67 9.82
C ASN A 644 11.46 -13.37 9.81
N THR A 645 11.71 -12.82 10.99
CA THR A 645 12.63 -11.69 11.17
C THR A 645 13.58 -12.06 12.29
N GLU A 646 14.89 -12.05 12.02
CA GLU A 646 15.95 -12.34 13.00
C GLU A 646 15.76 -13.67 13.77
N GLY A 647 15.22 -14.70 13.07
CA GLY A 647 14.95 -15.99 13.68
C GLY A 647 13.62 -16.10 14.43
N GLN A 648 12.85 -15.03 14.54
CA GLN A 648 11.52 -15.05 15.17
C GLN A 648 10.42 -15.16 14.11
N PRO A 649 9.61 -16.22 14.13
CA PRO A 649 8.48 -16.35 13.22
C PRO A 649 7.32 -15.45 13.64
N TYR A 650 6.69 -14.80 12.67
CA TYR A 650 5.53 -13.96 12.86
C TYR A 650 4.54 -14.13 11.70
N LYS A 651 3.31 -13.66 11.91
CA LYS A 651 2.27 -13.59 10.89
C LYS A 651 2.08 -12.17 10.42
N ALA A 652 1.87 -11.99 9.11
CA ALA A 652 1.47 -10.73 8.51
C ALA A 652 0.19 -10.95 7.68
N TYR A 653 -0.67 -9.95 7.66
CA TYR A 653 -1.82 -9.90 6.79
C TYR A 653 -1.42 -9.25 5.46
N GLU A 654 -1.74 -9.89 4.36
CA GLU A 654 -1.65 -9.29 3.03
C GLU A 654 -3.06 -8.96 2.53
N LEU A 655 -3.22 -7.73 2.06
CA LEU A 655 -4.48 -7.21 1.51
C LEU A 655 -4.92 -8.03 0.30
N PRO A 656 -6.22 -8.01 -0.06
CA PRO A 656 -6.71 -8.63 -1.29
C PRO A 656 -5.85 -8.22 -2.49
N GLY A 657 -5.24 -9.20 -3.17
CA GLY A 657 -4.25 -8.94 -4.22
C GLY A 657 -4.80 -8.07 -5.35
N LEU A 658 -3.95 -7.22 -5.96
CA LEU A 658 -4.36 -6.20 -6.93
C LEU A 658 -5.23 -6.77 -8.07
N TRP A 659 -4.81 -7.88 -8.67
CA TRP A 659 -5.56 -8.55 -9.76
C TRP A 659 -6.47 -9.69 -9.29
N ASN A 660 -6.54 -9.94 -7.96
CA ASN A 660 -7.40 -10.93 -7.35
C ASN A 660 -8.58 -10.23 -6.64
N GLY A 661 -8.63 -10.29 -5.32
CA GLY A 661 -9.70 -9.74 -4.52
C GLY A 661 -9.88 -8.22 -4.60
N ALA A 662 -8.83 -7.45 -4.91
CA ALA A 662 -8.96 -6.01 -5.11
C ALA A 662 -9.79 -5.65 -6.37
N MET A 663 -9.90 -6.57 -7.32
CA MET A 663 -10.73 -6.42 -8.53
C MET A 663 -11.87 -7.46 -8.59
N ALA A 664 -12.26 -8.05 -7.45
CA ALA A 664 -13.26 -9.11 -7.41
C ALA A 664 -14.64 -8.68 -7.92
N ASN A 665 -15.03 -7.44 -7.63
CA ASN A 665 -16.32 -6.91 -8.05
C ASN A 665 -16.28 -6.14 -9.39
N TRP A 666 -15.23 -6.35 -10.19
CA TRP A 666 -15.12 -5.80 -11.54
C TRP A 666 -15.77 -6.72 -12.57
N ILE A 667 -16.21 -6.16 -13.70
CA ILE A 667 -16.51 -6.96 -14.90
C ILE A 667 -15.18 -7.54 -15.37
N THR A 668 -15.06 -8.88 -15.38
CA THR A 668 -13.83 -9.59 -15.72
C THR A 668 -14.03 -10.44 -16.96
N VAL A 669 -13.22 -10.19 -17.99
CA VAL A 669 -13.22 -10.94 -19.25
C VAL A 669 -11.84 -11.57 -19.43
N PHE A 670 -11.78 -12.89 -19.55
CA PHE A 670 -10.57 -13.65 -19.83
C PHE A 670 -10.44 -13.96 -21.31
N VAL A 671 -9.24 -13.80 -21.85
CA VAL A 671 -8.93 -14.00 -23.26
C VAL A 671 -7.66 -14.82 -23.40
N GLU A 672 -7.67 -15.88 -24.21
CA GLU A 672 -6.45 -16.64 -24.47
C GLU A 672 -5.45 -15.79 -25.27
N VAL A 673 -4.21 -15.72 -24.77
CA VAL A 673 -3.06 -15.14 -25.45
C VAL A 673 -1.92 -16.16 -25.50
N PRO A 674 -1.02 -16.12 -26.50
CA PRO A 674 0.04 -17.11 -26.62
C PRO A 674 1.11 -16.94 -25.52
N LEU A 675 1.73 -18.05 -25.17
CA LEU A 675 2.75 -18.11 -24.11
C LEU A 675 3.93 -17.14 -24.36
N VAL A 676 4.22 -16.81 -25.62
CA VAL A 676 5.26 -15.85 -26.01
C VAL A 676 5.08 -14.45 -25.38
N THR A 677 3.87 -14.10 -24.93
CA THR A 677 3.60 -12.85 -24.23
C THR A 677 4.02 -12.87 -22.76
N PHE A 678 4.42 -14.02 -22.22
CA PHE A 678 4.76 -14.21 -20.80
C PHE A 678 6.21 -14.69 -20.63
N ASN A 679 7.10 -13.77 -20.28
CA ASN A 679 8.52 -13.99 -20.13
C ASN A 679 9.04 -13.43 -18.79
N PRO A 680 8.59 -13.96 -17.64
CA PRO A 680 8.96 -13.41 -16.35
C PRO A 680 10.38 -13.81 -15.96
N VAL A 681 11.09 -12.87 -15.31
CA VAL A 681 12.38 -13.14 -14.67
C VAL A 681 12.15 -13.29 -13.17
N LYS A 682 11.90 -14.50 -12.69
CA LYS A 682 11.70 -14.81 -11.27
C LYS A 682 13.00 -15.13 -10.56
N THR A 683 13.90 -15.81 -11.23
CA THR A 683 15.26 -16.08 -10.79
C THR A 683 16.26 -15.49 -11.78
N ILE A 684 17.49 -15.25 -11.36
CA ILE A 684 18.53 -14.71 -12.26
C ILE A 684 18.77 -15.64 -13.46
N ASN A 685 18.57 -16.93 -13.30
CA ASN A 685 18.76 -17.92 -14.38
C ASN A 685 17.71 -17.79 -15.50
N ASP A 686 16.57 -17.16 -15.24
CA ASP A 686 15.56 -16.93 -16.28
C ASP A 686 16.11 -16.03 -17.40
N LEU A 687 17.08 -15.18 -17.09
CA LEU A 687 17.79 -14.38 -18.11
C LEU A 687 18.59 -15.24 -19.13
N LEU A 688 18.81 -16.52 -18.86
CA LEU A 688 19.46 -17.45 -19.79
C LEU A 688 18.48 -18.08 -20.79
N LYS A 689 17.17 -17.87 -20.61
CA LYS A 689 16.15 -18.36 -21.54
C LYS A 689 16.20 -17.60 -22.88
N PRO A 690 15.80 -18.23 -24.00
CA PRO A 690 15.87 -17.62 -25.33
C PRO A 690 15.20 -16.25 -25.44
N ALA A 691 14.09 -16.03 -24.74
CA ALA A 691 13.37 -14.75 -24.73
C ALA A 691 14.21 -13.56 -24.21
N HIS A 692 15.26 -13.82 -23.45
CA HIS A 692 16.12 -12.84 -22.79
C HIS A 692 17.57 -12.81 -23.37
N GLN A 693 17.89 -13.70 -24.27
CA GLN A 693 19.22 -13.74 -24.89
C GLN A 693 19.20 -13.08 -26.27
N PRO A 694 20.33 -12.52 -26.75
CA PRO A 694 20.43 -12.03 -28.12
C PRO A 694 20.04 -13.11 -29.11
N GLU A 695 19.29 -12.77 -30.16
CA GLU A 695 19.05 -13.69 -31.27
C GLU A 695 20.39 -14.07 -31.88
N ASN A 696 20.72 -15.34 -31.88
CA ASN A 696 21.84 -15.85 -32.66
C ASN A 696 21.45 -15.69 -34.12
N ASN A 697 21.89 -14.63 -34.77
CA ASN A 697 21.93 -14.55 -36.23
C ASN A 697 22.93 -15.59 -36.70
N GLY A 698 22.46 -16.86 -36.86
CA GLY A 698 23.19 -17.96 -37.38
C GLY A 698 23.56 -17.80 -38.87
#